data_1ac136f48d6ec5409075dceea8688bc6
#
_entry.id   1ac136f48d6ec5409075dceea8688bc6
#
_cell.length_a   1.000
_cell.length_b   1.000
_cell.length_c   1.000
_cell.angle_alpha   90.00
_cell.angle_beta   90.00
_cell.angle_gamma   90.00
#
_symmetry.space_group_name_H-M   'P 1'
#
loop_
_entity.id
_entity.type
_entity.pdbx_description
1 polymer ?
#
loop_
_entity_poly.entity_id
_entity_poly.type
_entity_poly.pdbx_seq_one_letter_code
_entity_poly.pdbx_strand_id
1 'polypeptide(L)'
;MGFRDLDIKKSYISCGEENIAKSFLVPTLKQAKLYQRSVGFFSSSVFEPIIDGIVALARNDGHIQLVASPQLSEEDVNAINLGYQKREEIITNAFSRDFIAGIDALDDTKLKLLATLIAKGTLDIKIAVTETAGIYHDKLGILEDATGDVVVFYGSANSSLNGYQNNYEKIRVVKSWVDSENESIQDEREEFRSLWEGTNAFVKVYNYKESAKANILQILANRQAQSEGKQNDPIVLRDYQEEAIAAWMANDYHGFYVMATGTGKTWTAIYSAKKLLETKAAMIVICAPYKHLIRQWAEDVEKVFPDAKLIMVSSENPTWEQQLTQEIIRKRYNPGNQIIVISTIASFQMERFMRTILKSDDEKLLIVDEAHRFTDRPESLKKVFPYMLGLSATPFSGSSAQRGLELMAFFGGQVFNLPIEVALERGFLVPYNYYPIYVYSTGDEENQFKYHTRRLTACYKNNVCINPEQAAKSHRNRLRVISMAGEKQTRIDEILAKVAEKDHFVVYCGDGKLFDDRGEELRHIQQVKRVLTAHGFKSSQFTASENMADRMELVDAFNKGEISALAAIRCLDEGINIPSIKSALILSSNDDYREFVQRRGRILRKYNGKESANIYDVVVLPSTDLQSWAKIELRRFHEYARLALNWKDLEADLTEHLCAYGLTVEDVDVYDYDDMEGTLDE
;
A
#
# COMPACT_ATOMS: atom_id res chain seq x y z
N MET A 1 7.13 33.28 -33.39
CA MET A 1 6.55 32.06 -33.98
C MET A 1 5.13 31.95 -33.48
N GLY A 2 4.19 31.61 -34.35
CA GLY A 2 2.78 31.41 -33.99
C GLY A 2 2.31 30.03 -34.43
N PHE A 3 1.02 29.78 -34.28
CA PHE A 3 0.46 28.45 -34.60
C PHE A 3 0.57 28.11 -36.08
N ARG A 4 0.62 29.09 -36.99
CA ARG A 4 0.79 28.85 -38.43
C ARG A 4 2.17 28.30 -38.80
N ASP A 5 3.16 28.50 -37.93
CA ASP A 5 4.51 27.98 -38.13
C ASP A 5 4.66 26.54 -37.71
N LEU A 6 3.62 25.97 -37.10
CA LEU A 6 3.58 24.56 -36.64
C LEU A 6 2.89 23.65 -37.66
N ASP A 7 3.39 22.43 -37.84
CA ASP A 7 2.73 21.40 -38.64
C ASP A 7 1.61 20.72 -37.82
N ILE A 8 0.46 21.42 -37.76
CA ILE A 8 -0.70 20.92 -36.99
C ILE A 8 -1.58 20.05 -37.87
N LYS A 9 -1.63 18.76 -37.58
CA LYS A 9 -2.47 17.76 -38.26
C LYS A 9 -3.95 17.93 -37.89
N LYS A 10 -4.86 17.41 -38.72
CA LYS A 10 -6.33 17.44 -38.46
C LYS A 10 -6.78 16.46 -37.38
N SER A 11 -5.95 15.50 -36.99
CA SER A 11 -6.24 14.56 -35.89
C SER A 11 -4.98 13.94 -35.34
N TYR A 12 -5.04 13.54 -34.07
CA TYR A 12 -3.98 12.86 -33.34
C TYR A 12 -4.57 11.71 -32.54
N ILE A 13 -3.74 10.72 -32.23
CA ILE A 13 -4.05 9.58 -31.35
C ILE A 13 -3.10 9.59 -30.15
N SER A 14 -3.54 9.04 -29.04
CA SER A 14 -2.76 9.01 -27.79
C SER A 14 -1.66 7.95 -27.76
N CYS A 15 -1.77 6.90 -28.57
CA CYS A 15 -0.82 5.78 -28.58
C CYS A 15 0.32 6.00 -29.59
N GLY A 16 1.50 5.44 -29.27
CA GLY A 16 2.68 5.44 -30.15
C GLY A 16 3.65 6.58 -29.87
N GLU A 17 4.70 6.68 -30.70
CA GLU A 17 5.76 7.71 -30.55
C GLU A 17 5.24 9.12 -30.82
N GLU A 18 4.28 9.27 -31.72
CA GLU A 18 3.59 10.52 -32.06
C GLU A 18 2.27 10.64 -31.27
N ASN A 19 2.32 10.67 -29.94
CA ASN A 19 1.13 10.82 -29.11
C ASN A 19 0.62 12.27 -29.01
N ILE A 20 -0.62 12.44 -28.53
CA ILE A 20 -1.29 13.75 -28.39
C ILE A 20 -0.43 14.76 -27.61
N ALA A 21 0.22 14.33 -26.53
CA ALA A 21 1.03 15.23 -25.71
C ALA A 21 2.25 15.75 -26.46
N LYS A 22 3.08 14.88 -27.03
CA LYS A 22 4.36 15.24 -27.65
C LYS A 22 4.20 15.92 -29.01
N SER A 23 3.27 15.42 -29.85
CA SER A 23 3.14 15.86 -31.23
C SER A 23 2.16 17.01 -31.43
N PHE A 24 1.32 17.30 -30.44
CA PHE A 24 0.34 18.36 -30.52
C PHE A 24 0.37 19.33 -29.33
N LEU A 25 0.07 18.87 -28.10
CA LEU A 25 -0.12 19.77 -26.97
C LEU A 25 1.16 20.51 -26.58
N VAL A 26 2.30 19.84 -26.48
CA VAL A 26 3.56 20.51 -26.10
C VAL A 26 3.99 21.55 -27.13
N PRO A 27 4.01 21.28 -28.46
CA PRO A 27 4.36 22.30 -29.44
C PRO A 27 3.39 23.48 -29.46
N THR A 28 2.08 23.25 -29.35
CA THR A 28 1.08 24.33 -29.38
C THR A 28 1.10 25.14 -28.07
N LEU A 29 1.21 24.53 -26.91
CA LEU A 29 1.33 25.23 -25.63
C LEU A 29 2.57 26.13 -25.57
N LYS A 30 3.67 25.79 -26.23
CA LYS A 30 4.88 26.63 -26.31
C LYS A 30 4.65 27.94 -27.02
N GLN A 31 3.65 28.03 -27.90
CA GLN A 31 3.31 29.23 -28.63
C GLN A 31 2.04 29.93 -28.11
N ALA A 32 1.27 29.23 -27.24
CA ALA A 32 0.00 29.73 -26.73
C ALA A 32 0.17 30.89 -25.73
N LYS A 33 -0.83 31.77 -25.70
CA LYS A 33 -1.09 32.79 -24.69
C LYS A 33 -2.27 32.44 -23.81
N LEU A 34 -3.22 31.70 -24.35
CA LEU A 34 -4.39 31.25 -23.63
C LEU A 34 -4.61 29.77 -23.91
N TYR A 35 -4.84 29.00 -22.86
CA TYR A 35 -5.25 27.62 -22.93
C TYR A 35 -6.55 27.43 -22.12
N GLN A 36 -7.63 27.18 -22.80
CA GLN A 36 -8.95 26.93 -22.23
C GLN A 36 -9.25 25.44 -22.37
N ARG A 37 -9.64 24.80 -21.28
CA ARG A 37 -9.91 23.36 -21.26
C ARG A 37 -11.19 23.05 -20.51
N SER A 38 -12.10 22.31 -21.17
CA SER A 38 -13.31 21.75 -20.61
C SER A 38 -13.23 20.23 -20.62
N VAL A 39 -13.41 19.57 -19.47
CA VAL A 39 -13.28 18.11 -19.34
C VAL A 39 -14.24 17.54 -18.32
N GLY A 40 -14.72 16.33 -18.61
CA GLY A 40 -15.53 15.55 -17.65
C GLY A 40 -14.74 14.97 -16.49
N PHE A 41 -13.43 14.78 -16.64
CA PHE A 41 -12.52 14.35 -15.57
C PHE A 41 -11.15 15.00 -15.73
N PHE A 42 -10.61 15.51 -14.64
CA PHE A 42 -9.28 16.11 -14.59
C PHE A 42 -8.47 15.52 -13.44
N SER A 43 -7.23 15.19 -13.71
CA SER A 43 -6.23 14.81 -12.71
C SER A 43 -4.99 15.65 -12.88
N SER A 44 -4.38 16.12 -11.81
CA SER A 44 -3.13 16.89 -11.85
C SER A 44 -1.96 16.11 -12.50
N SER A 45 -2.04 14.79 -12.56
CA SER A 45 -1.08 13.93 -13.29
C SER A 45 -0.99 14.24 -14.80
N VAL A 46 -1.97 14.95 -15.38
CA VAL A 46 -1.92 15.39 -16.79
C VAL A 46 -0.77 16.35 -17.07
N PHE A 47 -0.32 17.08 -16.06
CA PHE A 47 0.80 18.00 -16.22
C PHE A 47 2.12 17.27 -16.53
N GLU A 48 2.26 16.01 -16.13
CA GLU A 48 3.47 15.25 -16.38
C GLU A 48 3.88 15.19 -17.86
N PRO A 49 3.02 14.71 -18.81
CA PRO A 49 3.39 14.60 -20.21
C PRO A 49 3.45 15.92 -20.97
N ILE A 50 2.85 17.01 -20.47
CA ILE A 50 2.77 18.31 -21.14
C ILE A 50 3.55 19.42 -20.41
N ILE A 51 4.36 19.07 -19.41
CA ILE A 51 5.03 20.00 -18.51
C ILE A 51 5.84 21.06 -19.27
N ASP A 52 6.61 20.67 -20.29
CA ASP A 52 7.43 21.58 -21.09
C ASP A 52 6.60 22.65 -21.82
N GLY A 53 5.40 22.25 -22.26
CA GLY A 53 4.44 23.17 -22.88
C GLY A 53 3.88 24.17 -21.86
N ILE A 54 3.49 23.70 -20.69
CA ILE A 54 2.95 24.52 -19.58
C ILE A 54 4.00 25.52 -19.07
N VAL A 55 5.26 25.08 -18.91
CA VAL A 55 6.37 25.97 -18.52
C VAL A 55 6.56 27.09 -19.55
N ALA A 56 6.54 26.75 -20.82
CA ALA A 56 6.70 27.75 -21.89
C ALA A 56 5.52 28.72 -21.93
N LEU A 57 4.28 28.24 -21.81
CA LEU A 57 3.08 29.06 -21.73
C LEU A 57 3.19 30.04 -20.55
N ALA A 58 3.54 29.57 -19.37
CA ALA A 58 3.71 30.40 -18.18
C ALA A 58 4.84 31.47 -18.34
N ARG A 59 5.96 31.10 -18.99
CA ARG A 59 7.05 32.06 -19.31
C ARG A 59 6.64 33.11 -20.32
N ASN A 60 5.68 32.78 -21.17
CA ASN A 60 5.11 33.71 -22.15
C ASN A 60 3.98 34.59 -21.57
N ASP A 61 3.82 34.68 -20.24
CA ASP A 61 2.69 35.33 -19.57
C ASP A 61 1.33 34.80 -20.07
N GLY A 62 1.27 33.50 -20.35
CA GLY A 62 0.05 32.84 -20.76
C GLY A 62 -0.82 32.47 -19.59
N HIS A 63 -2.10 32.16 -19.88
CA HIS A 63 -3.11 31.84 -18.89
C HIS A 63 -3.81 30.55 -19.20
N ILE A 64 -4.21 29.79 -18.15
CA ILE A 64 -4.91 28.51 -18.25
C ILE A 64 -6.26 28.64 -17.55
N GLN A 65 -7.33 28.36 -18.29
CA GLN A 65 -8.70 28.30 -17.77
C GLN A 65 -9.22 26.86 -17.85
N LEU A 66 -9.44 26.25 -16.72
CA LEU A 66 -9.90 24.87 -16.61
C LEU A 66 -11.34 24.83 -16.09
N VAL A 67 -12.22 24.17 -16.83
CA VAL A 67 -13.57 23.77 -16.39
C VAL A 67 -13.57 22.24 -16.29
N ALA A 68 -13.77 21.70 -15.10
CA ALA A 68 -13.71 20.25 -14.88
C ALA A 68 -14.83 19.77 -13.93
N SER A 69 -15.22 18.52 -14.06
CA SER A 69 -16.18 17.89 -13.17
C SER A 69 -15.47 16.93 -12.19
N PRO A 70 -15.85 16.92 -10.91
CA PRO A 70 -15.36 15.93 -9.96
C PRO A 70 -16.07 14.58 -10.16
N GLN A 71 -15.42 13.51 -9.74
CA GLN A 71 -16.09 12.23 -9.52
C GLN A 71 -16.79 12.25 -8.16
N LEU A 72 -18.11 12.34 -8.17
CA LEU A 72 -18.92 12.27 -6.94
C LEU A 72 -19.09 10.80 -6.54
N SER A 73 -18.75 10.47 -5.30
CA SER A 73 -19.05 9.16 -4.70
C SER A 73 -20.55 9.04 -4.37
N GLU A 74 -21.04 7.83 -4.12
CA GLU A 74 -22.40 7.63 -3.63
C GLU A 74 -22.66 8.38 -2.31
N GLU A 75 -21.66 8.50 -1.45
CA GLU A 75 -21.73 9.24 -0.21
C GLU A 75 -21.86 10.75 -0.47
N ASP A 76 -21.13 11.30 -1.44
CA ASP A 76 -21.24 12.70 -1.84
C ASP A 76 -22.65 13.01 -2.37
N VAL A 77 -23.19 12.12 -3.21
CA VAL A 77 -24.55 12.27 -3.76
C VAL A 77 -25.60 12.18 -2.65
N ASN A 78 -25.46 11.25 -1.74
CA ASN A 78 -26.36 11.10 -0.60
C ASN A 78 -26.29 12.32 0.34
N ALA A 79 -25.10 12.84 0.62
CA ALA A 79 -24.91 14.03 1.46
C ALA A 79 -25.56 15.28 0.82
N ILE A 80 -25.46 15.43 -0.50
CA ILE A 80 -26.15 16.48 -1.25
C ILE A 80 -27.67 16.35 -1.12
N ASN A 81 -28.21 15.13 -1.30
CA ASN A 81 -29.64 14.86 -1.26
C ASN A 81 -30.23 15.02 0.15
N LEU A 82 -29.46 14.69 1.19
CA LEU A 82 -29.89 14.84 2.59
C LEU A 82 -29.68 16.25 3.16
N GLY A 83 -29.03 17.14 2.40
CA GLY A 83 -28.87 18.54 2.80
C GLY A 83 -27.94 18.77 4.00
N TYR A 84 -27.08 17.83 4.35
CA TYR A 84 -26.16 17.93 5.50
C TYR A 84 -25.08 19.01 5.35
N GLN A 85 -24.73 19.35 4.10
CA GLN A 85 -23.78 20.42 3.77
C GLN A 85 -24.26 21.19 2.53
N LYS A 86 -23.72 22.37 2.32
CA LYS A 86 -23.99 23.10 1.08
C LYS A 86 -23.44 22.29 -0.11
N ARG A 87 -24.28 22.08 -1.13
CA ARG A 87 -23.90 21.33 -2.35
C ARG A 87 -22.56 21.77 -2.93
N GLU A 88 -22.28 23.07 -2.91
CA GLU A 88 -21.03 23.65 -3.39
C GLU A 88 -19.79 23.19 -2.59
N GLU A 89 -19.92 22.96 -1.28
CA GLU A 89 -18.81 22.47 -0.44
C GLU A 89 -18.47 21.02 -0.73
N ILE A 90 -19.47 20.18 -0.89
CA ILE A 90 -19.29 18.77 -1.23
C ILE A 90 -18.63 18.64 -2.61
N ILE A 91 -19.08 19.38 -3.60
CA ILE A 91 -18.53 19.41 -4.96
C ILE A 91 -17.07 19.90 -4.95
N THR A 92 -16.78 20.96 -4.19
CA THR A 92 -15.42 21.50 -4.07
C THR A 92 -14.47 20.51 -3.39
N ASN A 93 -14.94 19.80 -2.37
CA ASN A 93 -14.15 18.78 -1.67
C ASN A 93 -13.90 17.55 -2.56
N ALA A 94 -14.90 17.10 -3.31
CA ALA A 94 -14.75 16.01 -4.27
C ALA A 94 -13.71 16.34 -5.36
N PHE A 95 -13.74 17.56 -5.93
CA PHE A 95 -12.76 18.02 -6.89
C PHE A 95 -11.35 18.11 -6.29
N SER A 96 -11.24 18.63 -5.06
CA SER A 96 -9.94 18.72 -4.36
C SER A 96 -9.33 17.34 -4.13
N ARG A 97 -10.15 16.34 -3.76
CA ARG A 97 -9.73 14.94 -3.61
C ARG A 97 -9.17 14.38 -4.92
N ASP A 98 -9.90 14.54 -6.04
CA ASP A 98 -9.48 14.04 -7.36
C ASP A 98 -8.21 14.75 -7.84
N PHE A 99 -8.08 16.05 -7.56
CA PHE A 99 -6.90 16.85 -7.90
C PHE A 99 -5.67 16.42 -7.11
N ILE A 100 -5.81 16.24 -5.79
CA ILE A 100 -4.73 15.83 -4.88
C ILE A 100 -4.26 14.40 -5.20
N ALA A 101 -5.17 13.48 -5.52
CA ALA A 101 -4.82 12.11 -5.89
C ALA A 101 -3.87 12.02 -7.10
N GLY A 102 -3.88 13.03 -7.99
CA GLY A 102 -2.94 13.11 -9.12
C GLY A 102 -1.56 13.67 -8.77
N ILE A 103 -1.41 14.28 -7.59
CA ILE A 103 -0.14 14.92 -7.18
C ILE A 103 0.98 13.89 -7.00
N ASP A 104 0.66 12.67 -6.59
CA ASP A 104 1.64 11.60 -6.34
C ASP A 104 2.40 11.15 -7.60
N ALA A 105 1.86 11.42 -8.78
CA ALA A 105 2.53 11.17 -10.06
C ALA A 105 3.57 12.24 -10.45
N LEU A 106 3.67 13.34 -9.69
CA LEU A 106 4.53 14.47 -10.02
C LEU A 106 5.82 14.42 -9.17
N ASP A 107 6.96 14.66 -9.81
CA ASP A 107 8.23 14.89 -9.12
C ASP A 107 8.28 16.29 -8.48
N ASP A 108 9.27 16.55 -7.62
CA ASP A 108 9.42 17.80 -6.88
C ASP A 108 9.46 19.04 -7.77
N THR A 109 10.05 18.95 -8.97
CA THR A 109 10.14 20.06 -9.91
C THR A 109 8.77 20.42 -10.48
N LYS A 110 7.99 19.40 -10.83
CA LYS A 110 6.63 19.54 -11.33
C LYS A 110 5.68 20.04 -10.24
N LEU A 111 5.86 19.57 -8.99
CA LEU A 111 5.13 20.07 -7.83
C LEU A 111 5.37 21.56 -7.58
N LYS A 112 6.62 22.03 -7.63
CA LYS A 112 6.99 23.44 -7.51
C LYS A 112 6.35 24.29 -8.61
N LEU A 113 6.34 23.76 -9.82
CA LEU A 113 5.70 24.44 -10.95
C LEU A 113 4.19 24.56 -10.73
N LEU A 114 3.50 23.47 -10.38
CA LEU A 114 2.05 23.47 -10.15
C LEU A 114 1.67 24.48 -9.06
N ALA A 115 2.38 24.46 -7.93
CA ALA A 115 2.20 25.43 -6.86
C ALA A 115 2.37 26.89 -7.36
N THR A 116 3.39 27.13 -8.19
CA THR A 116 3.65 28.46 -8.77
C THR A 116 2.53 28.90 -9.71
N LEU A 117 2.01 28.00 -10.54
CA LEU A 117 0.90 28.30 -11.46
C LEU A 117 -0.37 28.69 -10.72
N ILE A 118 -0.69 27.98 -9.66
CA ILE A 118 -1.86 28.26 -8.81
C ILE A 118 -1.66 29.58 -8.03
N ALA A 119 -0.50 29.74 -7.39
CA ALA A 119 -0.21 30.94 -6.57
C ALA A 119 -0.14 32.23 -7.39
N LYS A 120 0.34 32.18 -8.64
CA LYS A 120 0.41 33.34 -9.54
C LYS A 120 -0.91 33.61 -10.27
N GLY A 121 -1.92 32.77 -10.13
CA GLY A 121 -3.17 32.88 -10.89
C GLY A 121 -2.99 32.61 -12.40
N THR A 122 -1.93 31.92 -12.79
CA THR A 122 -1.73 31.46 -14.17
C THR A 122 -2.67 30.31 -14.52
N LEU A 123 -3.10 29.53 -13.51
CA LEU A 123 -4.08 28.47 -13.60
C LEU A 123 -5.32 28.85 -12.80
N ASP A 124 -6.43 29.09 -13.49
CA ASP A 124 -7.74 29.25 -12.90
C ASP A 124 -8.61 28.02 -13.14
N ILE A 125 -9.35 27.63 -12.09
CA ILE A 125 -10.16 26.41 -12.09
C ILE A 125 -11.60 26.76 -11.76
N LYS A 126 -12.52 26.21 -12.52
CA LYS A 126 -13.97 26.19 -12.23
C LYS A 126 -14.51 24.76 -12.28
N ILE A 127 -15.51 24.49 -11.46
CA ILE A 127 -16.09 23.14 -11.31
C ILE A 127 -17.47 23.13 -11.95
N ALA A 128 -17.67 22.25 -12.94
CA ALA A 128 -18.90 22.07 -13.67
C ALA A 128 -19.69 20.85 -13.17
N VAL A 129 -21.00 21.02 -12.95
CA VAL A 129 -21.91 19.93 -12.58
C VAL A 129 -23.22 20.11 -13.34
N THR A 130 -23.74 19.05 -13.91
CA THR A 130 -25.06 19.09 -14.57
C THR A 130 -26.18 19.34 -13.57
N GLU A 131 -27.22 20.06 -13.98
CA GLU A 131 -28.40 20.32 -13.12
C GLU A 131 -29.24 19.05 -12.89
N THR A 132 -29.17 18.09 -13.80
CA THR A 132 -29.86 16.80 -13.74
C THR A 132 -28.89 15.70 -13.23
N ALA A 133 -29.39 14.50 -13.03
CA ALA A 133 -28.60 13.33 -12.60
C ALA A 133 -27.58 12.82 -13.64
N GLY A 134 -27.30 13.60 -14.68
CA GLY A 134 -26.30 13.29 -15.71
C GLY A 134 -24.88 13.62 -15.27
N ILE A 135 -23.90 13.08 -16.00
CA ILE A 135 -22.47 13.35 -15.81
C ILE A 135 -22.04 14.43 -16.81
N TYR A 136 -21.34 15.47 -16.34
CA TYR A 136 -20.68 16.40 -17.24
C TYR A 136 -19.50 15.68 -17.91
N HIS A 137 -19.53 15.59 -19.24
CA HIS A 137 -18.58 14.72 -19.97
C HIS A 137 -18.06 15.37 -21.25
N ASP A 138 -17.80 16.67 -21.19
CA ASP A 138 -17.21 17.41 -22.29
C ASP A 138 -15.67 17.19 -22.38
N LYS A 139 -15.08 17.40 -23.56
CA LYS A 139 -13.65 17.22 -23.81
C LYS A 139 -13.12 18.21 -24.85
N LEU A 140 -13.45 19.47 -24.65
CA LEU A 140 -13.05 20.59 -25.49
C LEU A 140 -11.73 21.21 -25.01
N GLY A 141 -10.85 21.57 -25.93
CA GLY A 141 -9.67 22.39 -25.66
C GLY A 141 -9.48 23.48 -26.70
N ILE A 142 -9.25 24.71 -26.28
CA ILE A 142 -9.03 25.89 -27.11
C ILE A 142 -7.68 26.48 -26.76
N LEU A 143 -6.85 26.72 -27.75
CA LEU A 143 -5.55 27.37 -27.62
C LEU A 143 -5.54 28.64 -28.51
N GLU A 144 -5.06 29.75 -27.97
CA GLU A 144 -4.90 31.00 -28.69
C GLU A 144 -3.45 31.48 -28.57
N ASP A 145 -2.84 31.89 -29.67
CA ASP A 145 -1.49 32.43 -29.67
C ASP A 145 -1.46 33.97 -29.58
N ALA A 146 -0.25 34.57 -29.58
CA ALA A 146 -0.06 36.01 -29.48
C ALA A 146 -0.56 36.79 -30.70
N THR A 147 -0.82 36.12 -31.82
CA THR A 147 -1.32 36.76 -33.08
C THR A 147 -2.83 36.69 -33.19
N GLY A 148 -3.50 36.01 -32.25
CA GLY A 148 -4.95 35.77 -32.24
C GLY A 148 -5.36 34.59 -33.10
N ASP A 149 -4.42 33.77 -33.56
CA ASP A 149 -4.74 32.49 -34.21
C ASP A 149 -5.21 31.49 -33.16
N VAL A 150 -6.26 30.75 -33.51
CA VAL A 150 -6.93 29.82 -32.59
C VAL A 150 -6.88 28.37 -33.11
N VAL A 151 -6.60 27.48 -32.24
CA VAL A 151 -6.68 26.01 -32.46
C VAL A 151 -7.63 25.41 -31.46
N VAL A 152 -8.66 24.73 -31.97
CA VAL A 152 -9.62 24.00 -31.15
C VAL A 152 -9.43 22.51 -31.35
N PHE A 153 -9.52 21.75 -30.28
CA PHE A 153 -9.49 20.29 -30.35
C PHE A 153 -10.56 19.66 -29.45
N TYR A 154 -11.13 18.60 -29.93
CA TYR A 154 -12.17 17.82 -29.22
C TYR A 154 -12.05 16.34 -29.57
N GLY A 155 -12.56 15.47 -28.70
CA GLY A 155 -12.50 14.02 -28.90
C GLY A 155 -12.73 13.22 -27.63
N SER A 156 -12.20 12.01 -27.56
CA SER A 156 -12.42 11.12 -26.41
C SER A 156 -11.45 11.36 -25.24
N ALA A 157 -10.34 12.06 -25.47
CA ALA A 157 -9.25 12.18 -24.52
C ALA A 157 -9.58 13.05 -23.29
N ASN A 158 -9.65 12.42 -22.10
CA ASN A 158 -9.70 13.14 -20.82
C ASN A 158 -8.35 13.79 -20.48
N SER A 159 -8.38 14.82 -19.63
CA SER A 159 -7.16 15.45 -19.09
C SER A 159 -6.59 14.60 -17.96
N SER A 160 -5.94 13.51 -18.32
CA SER A 160 -5.24 12.57 -17.45
C SER A 160 -4.03 11.97 -18.16
N LEU A 161 -3.08 11.43 -17.41
CA LEU A 161 -1.91 10.72 -17.95
C LEU A 161 -2.35 9.60 -18.91
N ASN A 162 -3.33 8.81 -18.50
CA ASN A 162 -3.87 7.72 -19.31
C ASN A 162 -4.53 8.21 -20.60
N GLY A 163 -5.27 9.34 -20.55
CA GLY A 163 -5.95 9.90 -21.71
C GLY A 163 -4.99 10.45 -22.78
N TYR A 164 -3.75 10.83 -22.40
CA TYR A 164 -2.79 11.40 -23.36
C TYR A 164 -1.71 10.42 -23.81
N GLN A 165 -1.49 9.31 -23.09
CA GLN A 165 -0.38 8.39 -23.36
C GLN A 165 -0.73 6.91 -23.39
N ASN A 166 -1.70 6.45 -22.57
CA ASN A 166 -1.90 5.01 -22.31
C ASN A 166 -3.16 4.43 -22.94
N ASN A 167 -4.28 5.16 -22.94
CA ASN A 167 -5.53 4.71 -23.57
C ASN A 167 -5.49 4.99 -25.07
N TYR A 168 -6.27 4.23 -25.87
CA TYR A 168 -6.49 4.59 -27.26
C TYR A 168 -7.54 5.69 -27.34
N GLU A 169 -7.09 6.94 -27.48
CA GLU A 169 -7.92 8.11 -27.59
C GLU A 169 -7.64 8.83 -28.91
N LYS A 170 -8.62 9.53 -29.46
CA LYS A 170 -8.49 10.29 -30.68
C LYS A 170 -9.04 11.68 -30.49
N ILE A 171 -8.27 12.68 -30.90
CA ILE A 171 -8.72 14.06 -30.98
C ILE A 171 -8.82 14.53 -32.44
N ARG A 172 -9.73 15.43 -32.70
CA ARG A 172 -9.85 16.19 -33.93
C ARG A 172 -9.43 17.63 -33.68
N VAL A 173 -8.75 18.22 -34.63
CA VAL A 173 -8.20 19.57 -34.50
C VAL A 173 -8.72 20.43 -35.64
N VAL A 174 -9.22 21.61 -35.32
CA VAL A 174 -9.67 22.67 -36.24
C VAL A 174 -8.86 23.95 -36.01
N LYS A 175 -8.71 24.77 -37.04
CA LYS A 175 -7.77 25.91 -37.08
C LYS A 175 -8.43 27.16 -37.62
N SER A 176 -8.27 28.31 -36.98
CA SER A 176 -8.93 29.58 -37.33
C SER A 176 -8.52 30.12 -38.69
N TRP A 177 -7.34 29.75 -39.17
CA TRP A 177 -6.84 30.20 -40.50
C TRP A 177 -7.30 29.30 -41.66
N VAL A 178 -8.23 28.40 -41.41
CA VAL A 178 -8.92 27.63 -42.43
C VAL A 178 -10.37 28.08 -42.49
N ASP A 179 -10.71 28.81 -43.54
CA ASP A 179 -12.01 29.53 -43.65
C ASP A 179 -13.23 28.63 -43.39
N SER A 180 -13.19 27.38 -43.85
CA SER A 180 -14.27 26.41 -43.63
C SER A 180 -14.40 25.89 -42.18
N GLU A 181 -13.46 26.18 -41.30
CA GLU A 181 -13.43 25.73 -39.91
C GLU A 181 -13.76 26.92 -38.92
N ASN A 182 -13.82 28.16 -39.40
CA ASN A 182 -13.89 29.33 -38.54
C ASN A 182 -15.23 29.48 -37.82
N GLU A 183 -16.35 29.15 -38.45
CA GLU A 183 -17.68 29.19 -37.83
C GLU A 183 -17.78 28.22 -36.66
N SER A 184 -17.31 26.97 -36.83
CA SER A 184 -17.26 25.99 -35.74
C SER A 184 -16.39 26.43 -34.56
N ILE A 185 -15.30 27.15 -34.83
CA ILE A 185 -14.43 27.70 -33.78
C ILE A 185 -15.15 28.76 -32.93
N GLN A 186 -15.94 29.64 -33.58
CA GLN A 186 -16.69 30.66 -32.86
C GLN A 186 -17.76 30.04 -31.95
N ASP A 187 -18.46 29.01 -32.45
CA ASP A 187 -19.45 28.26 -31.64
C ASP A 187 -18.83 27.65 -30.38
N GLU A 188 -17.69 26.95 -30.52
CA GLU A 188 -16.97 26.34 -29.40
C GLU A 188 -16.43 27.39 -28.40
N ARG A 189 -15.99 28.55 -28.88
CA ARG A 189 -15.56 29.66 -28.01
C ARG A 189 -16.74 30.25 -27.24
N GLU A 190 -17.91 30.41 -27.86
CA GLU A 190 -19.13 30.89 -27.20
C GLU A 190 -19.61 29.88 -26.16
N GLU A 191 -19.58 28.59 -26.48
CA GLU A 191 -19.95 27.55 -25.54
C GLU A 191 -19.01 27.54 -24.32
N PHE A 192 -17.69 27.53 -24.51
CA PHE A 192 -16.74 27.64 -23.41
C PHE A 192 -16.94 28.92 -22.59
N ARG A 193 -17.19 30.07 -23.25
CA ARG A 193 -17.48 31.34 -22.56
C ARG A 193 -18.71 31.22 -21.69
N SER A 194 -19.78 30.60 -22.21
CA SER A 194 -21.02 30.41 -21.45
C SER A 194 -20.81 29.57 -20.18
N LEU A 195 -19.99 28.53 -20.29
CA LEU A 195 -19.54 27.72 -19.13
C LEU A 195 -18.70 28.57 -18.18
N TRP A 196 -17.69 29.29 -18.70
CA TRP A 196 -16.79 30.08 -17.87
C TRP A 196 -17.50 31.19 -17.12
N GLU A 197 -18.45 31.86 -17.75
CA GLU A 197 -19.25 32.91 -17.14
C GLU A 197 -20.42 32.40 -16.27
N GLY A 198 -20.70 31.10 -16.32
CA GLY A 198 -21.79 30.47 -15.56
C GLY A 198 -23.18 30.81 -16.10
N THR A 199 -23.27 31.16 -17.40
CA THR A 199 -24.53 31.49 -18.09
C THR A 199 -25.14 30.31 -18.86
N ASN A 200 -24.48 29.17 -18.86
CA ASN A 200 -24.95 27.95 -19.53
C ASN A 200 -26.24 27.43 -18.88
N ALA A 201 -27.24 27.12 -19.71
CA ALA A 201 -28.57 26.73 -19.24
C ALA A 201 -28.65 25.32 -18.64
N PHE A 202 -27.67 24.45 -18.90
CA PHE A 202 -27.72 23.02 -18.55
C PHE A 202 -26.65 22.60 -17.56
N VAL A 203 -25.62 23.45 -17.38
CA VAL A 203 -24.44 23.16 -16.56
C VAL A 203 -24.24 24.28 -15.54
N LYS A 204 -24.28 23.92 -14.28
CA LYS A 204 -23.97 24.85 -13.19
C LYS A 204 -22.48 24.85 -12.90
N VAL A 205 -21.87 26.03 -12.93
CA VAL A 205 -20.42 26.18 -12.73
C VAL A 205 -20.17 26.91 -11.41
N TYR A 206 -19.26 26.36 -10.62
CA TYR A 206 -18.83 26.90 -9.33
C TYR A 206 -17.38 27.38 -9.42
N ASN A 207 -17.08 28.53 -8.82
CA ASN A 207 -15.71 28.97 -8.67
C ASN A 207 -14.97 28.06 -7.67
N TYR A 208 -13.76 27.65 -8.00
CA TYR A 208 -12.94 26.92 -7.05
C TYR A 208 -12.53 27.85 -5.92
N LYS A 209 -12.99 27.61 -4.71
CA LYS A 209 -12.87 28.52 -3.56
C LYS A 209 -11.42 28.82 -3.23
N GLU A 210 -11.13 30.06 -2.83
CA GLU A 210 -9.79 30.48 -2.38
C GLU A 210 -9.32 29.66 -1.15
N SER A 211 -10.23 29.24 -0.27
CA SER A 211 -9.91 28.34 0.84
C SER A 211 -9.43 26.95 0.37
N ALA A 212 -10.02 26.42 -0.71
CA ALA A 212 -9.60 25.14 -1.28
C ALA A 212 -8.28 25.27 -2.06
N LYS A 213 -8.07 26.39 -2.77
CA LYS A 213 -6.78 26.73 -3.39
C LYS A 213 -5.69 26.84 -2.31
N ALA A 214 -5.97 27.52 -1.19
CA ALA A 214 -5.05 27.66 -0.07
C ALA A 214 -4.69 26.30 0.54
N ASN A 215 -5.66 25.40 0.66
CA ASN A 215 -5.42 24.04 1.16
C ASN A 215 -4.51 23.24 0.20
N ILE A 216 -4.74 23.28 -1.10
CA ILE A 216 -3.85 22.67 -2.09
C ILE A 216 -2.43 23.27 -2.00
N LEU A 217 -2.30 24.59 -1.92
CA LEU A 217 -1.01 25.24 -1.78
C LEU A 217 -0.29 24.82 -0.48
N GLN A 218 -1.03 24.65 0.61
CA GLN A 218 -0.47 24.16 1.87
C GLN A 218 -0.02 22.70 1.76
N ILE A 219 -0.77 21.84 1.10
CA ILE A 219 -0.39 20.44 0.83
C ILE A 219 0.87 20.38 -0.04
N LEU A 220 0.92 21.18 -1.11
CA LEU A 220 2.08 21.29 -1.99
C LEU A 220 3.31 21.81 -1.23
N ALA A 221 3.14 22.85 -0.41
CA ALA A 221 4.21 23.41 0.44
C ALA A 221 4.69 22.40 1.49
N ASN A 222 3.80 21.67 2.13
CA ASN A 222 4.16 20.63 3.08
C ASN A 222 4.94 19.49 2.41
N ARG A 223 4.56 19.07 1.21
CA ARG A 223 5.32 18.08 0.42
C ARG A 223 6.67 18.64 -0.02
N GLN A 224 6.74 19.90 -0.46
CA GLN A 224 8.00 20.56 -0.76
C GLN A 224 8.91 20.65 0.47
N ALA A 225 8.38 21.02 1.64
CA ALA A 225 9.12 21.05 2.88
C ALA A 225 9.57 19.63 3.32
N GLN A 226 8.76 18.61 3.04
CA GLN A 226 9.15 17.21 3.23
C GLN A 226 10.20 16.74 2.24
N SER A 227 10.22 17.26 1.01
CA SER A 227 11.24 16.97 0.01
C SER A 227 12.50 17.83 0.22
N GLU A 228 12.38 19.08 0.67
CA GLU A 228 13.50 19.97 1.02
C GLU A 228 14.09 19.67 2.41
N GLY A 229 13.27 19.19 3.37
CA GLY A 229 13.73 18.61 4.64
C GLY A 229 14.28 17.20 4.50
N LYS A 230 14.07 16.56 3.35
CA LYS A 230 14.80 15.38 2.85
C LYS A 230 16.10 15.79 2.12
N GLN A 231 16.78 16.87 2.50
CA GLN A 231 18.23 16.82 2.46
C GLN A 231 18.58 15.60 3.28
N ASN A 232 19.06 14.57 2.57
CA ASN A 232 19.54 13.31 3.10
C ASN A 232 20.40 13.58 4.34
N ASP A 233 19.81 13.67 5.51
CA ASP A 233 20.53 13.23 6.67
C ASP A 233 20.92 11.78 6.33
N PRO A 234 22.22 11.50 6.25
CA PRO A 234 22.64 10.16 5.87
C PRO A 234 21.92 9.22 6.83
N ILE A 235 21.17 8.25 6.28
CA ILE A 235 20.49 7.26 7.11
C ILE A 235 21.60 6.61 7.92
N VAL A 236 21.63 6.95 9.20
CA VAL A 236 22.64 6.41 10.12
C VAL A 236 22.18 5.01 10.46
N LEU A 237 22.93 4.03 9.99
CA LEU A 237 22.72 2.64 10.36
C LEU A 237 22.91 2.50 11.88
N ARG A 238 22.11 1.63 12.45
CA ARG A 238 22.29 1.24 13.84
C ARG A 238 23.43 0.22 13.92
N ASP A 239 24.09 0.13 15.07
CA ASP A 239 25.19 -0.78 15.35
C ASP A 239 24.94 -2.23 14.86
N TYR A 240 23.78 -2.80 15.22
CA TYR A 240 23.42 -4.15 14.79
C TYR A 240 23.23 -4.30 13.28
N GLN A 241 22.86 -3.23 12.57
CA GLN A 241 22.75 -3.27 11.12
C GLN A 241 24.12 -3.33 10.46
N GLU A 242 25.08 -2.60 11.02
CA GLU A 242 26.48 -2.67 10.60
C GLU A 242 27.11 -4.04 10.92
N GLU A 243 26.80 -4.60 12.10
CA GLU A 243 27.19 -5.97 12.46
C GLU A 243 26.65 -7.00 11.48
N ALA A 244 25.37 -6.90 11.11
CA ALA A 244 24.75 -7.82 10.15
C ALA A 244 25.41 -7.72 8.76
N ILE A 245 25.66 -6.51 8.28
CA ILE A 245 26.34 -6.26 7.00
C ILE A 245 27.76 -6.83 7.03
N ALA A 246 28.52 -6.57 8.10
CA ALA A 246 29.87 -7.09 8.25
C ALA A 246 29.91 -8.63 8.27
N ALA A 247 28.97 -9.27 8.97
CA ALA A 247 28.87 -10.72 9.02
C ALA A 247 28.55 -11.34 7.64
N TRP A 248 27.65 -10.71 6.86
CA TRP A 248 27.33 -11.15 5.51
C TRP A 248 28.52 -10.99 4.55
N MET A 249 29.24 -9.87 4.64
CA MET A 249 30.46 -9.64 3.85
C MET A 249 31.56 -10.68 4.19
N ALA A 250 31.73 -10.97 5.48
CA ALA A 250 32.70 -11.96 5.95
C ALA A 250 32.35 -13.40 5.51
N ASN A 251 31.10 -13.66 5.15
CA ASN A 251 30.63 -14.94 4.60
C ASN A 251 30.52 -14.91 3.06
N ASP A 252 31.45 -14.26 2.40
CA ASP A 252 31.53 -14.15 0.93
C ASP A 252 30.24 -13.65 0.26
N TYR A 253 29.54 -12.71 0.90
CA TYR A 253 28.27 -12.14 0.43
C TYR A 253 27.15 -13.18 0.28
N HIS A 254 27.16 -14.21 1.12
CA HIS A 254 26.07 -15.17 1.27
C HIS A 254 25.55 -15.12 2.68
N GLY A 255 24.24 -15.29 2.87
CA GLY A 255 23.73 -15.41 4.22
C GLY A 255 22.23 -15.16 4.35
N PHE A 256 21.77 -15.39 5.57
CA PHE A 256 20.41 -15.21 5.97
C PHE A 256 20.34 -14.32 7.21
N TYR A 257 19.53 -13.24 7.14
CA TYR A 257 19.23 -12.41 8.30
C TYR A 257 17.92 -12.85 8.93
N VAL A 258 18.01 -13.33 10.16
CA VAL A 258 16.84 -13.56 11.01
C VAL A 258 16.69 -12.32 11.89
N MET A 259 15.72 -11.47 11.58
CA MET A 259 15.53 -10.20 12.27
C MET A 259 14.06 -9.97 12.58
N ALA A 260 13.75 -9.56 13.81
CA ALA A 260 12.38 -9.26 14.23
C ALA A 260 11.71 -8.23 13.32
N THR A 261 10.39 -8.31 13.18
CA THR A 261 9.61 -7.33 12.41
C THR A 261 9.72 -5.94 13.06
N GLY A 262 9.92 -4.92 12.24
CA GLY A 262 10.05 -3.54 12.75
C GLY A 262 11.49 -3.11 13.08
N THR A 263 12.48 -3.99 12.97
CA THR A 263 13.89 -3.66 13.24
C THR A 263 14.67 -3.12 12.03
N GLY A 264 14.04 -2.93 10.86
CA GLY A 264 14.67 -2.33 9.69
C GLY A 264 15.42 -3.30 8.77
N LYS A 265 14.93 -4.54 8.63
CA LYS A 265 15.46 -5.56 7.68
C LYS A 265 15.71 -5.01 6.28
N THR A 266 14.74 -4.26 5.73
CA THR A 266 14.81 -3.65 4.40
C THR A 266 16.02 -2.74 4.27
N TRP A 267 16.22 -1.83 5.22
CA TRP A 267 17.35 -0.91 5.24
C TRP A 267 18.70 -1.65 5.37
N THR A 268 18.77 -2.66 6.25
CA THR A 268 19.97 -3.48 6.40
C THR A 268 20.34 -4.15 5.06
N ALA A 269 19.34 -4.70 4.35
CA ALA A 269 19.58 -5.36 3.07
C ALA A 269 19.96 -4.38 1.94
N ILE A 270 19.35 -3.19 1.88
CA ILE A 270 19.71 -2.15 0.89
C ILE A 270 21.16 -1.70 1.11
N TYR A 271 21.56 -1.49 2.37
CA TYR A 271 22.94 -1.11 2.68
C TYR A 271 23.92 -2.27 2.51
N SER A 272 23.50 -3.54 2.69
CA SER A 272 24.31 -4.70 2.29
C SER A 272 24.61 -4.65 0.79
N ALA A 273 23.57 -4.40 -0.04
CA ALA A 273 23.75 -4.23 -1.48
C ALA A 273 24.67 -3.04 -1.82
N LYS A 274 24.54 -1.92 -1.10
CA LYS A 274 25.42 -0.75 -1.28
C LYS A 274 26.88 -1.10 -0.98
N LYS A 275 27.13 -1.82 0.10
CA LYS A 275 28.48 -2.26 0.48
C LYS A 275 29.08 -3.25 -0.52
N LEU A 276 28.26 -4.15 -1.10
CA LEU A 276 28.73 -5.00 -2.19
C LEU A 276 29.18 -4.17 -3.40
N LEU A 277 28.39 -3.17 -3.79
CA LEU A 277 28.67 -2.34 -4.96
C LEU A 277 29.91 -1.42 -4.79
N GLU A 278 30.38 -1.18 -3.56
CA GLU A 278 31.65 -0.50 -3.32
C GLU A 278 32.87 -1.33 -3.80
N THR A 279 32.71 -2.65 -3.90
CA THR A 279 33.82 -3.58 -4.24
C THR A 279 33.58 -4.43 -5.46
N LYS A 280 32.33 -4.60 -5.88
CA LYS A 280 31.89 -5.48 -6.96
C LYS A 280 30.92 -4.77 -7.89
N ALA A 281 31.02 -5.02 -9.17
CA ALA A 281 29.99 -4.60 -10.14
C ALA A 281 28.93 -5.70 -10.23
N ALA A 282 27.73 -5.44 -9.76
CA ALA A 282 26.66 -6.41 -9.77
C ALA A 282 25.32 -5.78 -10.13
N MET A 283 24.44 -6.54 -10.79
CA MET A 283 23.02 -6.23 -10.92
C MET A 283 22.32 -6.69 -9.64
N ILE A 284 21.50 -5.83 -9.03
CA ILE A 284 20.74 -6.19 -7.83
C ILE A 284 19.35 -6.69 -8.26
N VAL A 285 18.95 -7.84 -7.73
CA VAL A 285 17.60 -8.41 -7.90
C VAL A 285 16.99 -8.60 -6.53
N ILE A 286 15.89 -7.91 -6.28
CA ILE A 286 15.15 -7.96 -5.03
C ILE A 286 13.83 -8.69 -5.29
N CYS A 287 13.54 -9.71 -4.50
CA CYS A 287 12.29 -10.47 -4.55
C CYS A 287 11.48 -10.25 -3.28
N ALA A 288 10.22 -9.86 -3.44
CA ALA A 288 9.27 -9.72 -2.34
C ALA A 288 7.97 -10.49 -2.64
N PRO A 289 7.20 -10.94 -1.63
CA PRO A 289 6.03 -11.79 -1.88
C PRO A 289 4.87 -11.07 -2.56
N TYR A 290 4.71 -9.75 -2.35
CA TYR A 290 3.53 -9.00 -2.77
C TYR A 290 3.86 -7.74 -3.55
N LYS A 291 2.93 -7.30 -4.43
CA LYS A 291 3.06 -6.11 -5.28
C LYS A 291 3.25 -4.81 -4.49
N HIS A 292 2.57 -4.64 -3.39
CA HIS A 292 2.72 -3.44 -2.56
C HIS A 292 4.11 -3.36 -1.91
N LEU A 293 4.71 -4.51 -1.57
CA LEU A 293 6.08 -4.54 -1.04
C LEU A 293 7.12 -4.13 -2.08
N ILE A 294 6.94 -4.51 -3.35
CA ILE A 294 7.90 -4.07 -4.38
C ILE A 294 7.88 -2.56 -4.60
N ARG A 295 6.73 -1.88 -4.40
CA ARG A 295 6.67 -0.42 -4.42
C ARG A 295 7.40 0.19 -3.22
N GLN A 296 7.16 -0.34 -2.01
CA GLN A 296 7.87 0.11 -0.81
C GLN A 296 9.39 -0.09 -0.94
N TRP A 297 9.82 -1.24 -1.46
CA TRP A 297 11.23 -1.49 -1.75
C TRP A 297 11.78 -0.48 -2.77
N ALA A 298 11.03 -0.14 -3.81
CA ALA A 298 11.44 0.84 -4.81
C ALA A 298 11.67 2.22 -4.18
N GLU A 299 10.73 2.71 -3.37
CA GLU A 299 10.83 3.99 -2.64
C GLU A 299 12.05 4.03 -1.70
N ASP A 300 12.34 2.93 -0.99
CA ASP A 300 13.48 2.86 -0.08
C ASP A 300 14.81 2.72 -0.83
N VAL A 301 14.83 1.99 -1.95
CA VAL A 301 16.01 1.85 -2.82
C VAL A 301 16.36 3.18 -3.49
N GLU A 302 15.39 3.96 -3.97
CA GLU A 302 15.62 5.27 -4.59
C GLU A 302 16.31 6.25 -3.64
N LYS A 303 16.04 6.19 -2.33
CA LYS A 303 16.71 7.04 -1.34
C LYS A 303 18.20 6.75 -1.21
N VAL A 304 18.64 5.51 -1.47
CA VAL A 304 20.04 5.07 -1.35
C VAL A 304 20.76 5.06 -2.69
N PHE A 305 20.03 4.80 -3.77
CA PHE A 305 20.51 4.68 -5.14
C PHE A 305 19.71 5.60 -6.09
N PRO A 306 19.79 6.93 -5.93
CA PRO A 306 18.97 7.88 -6.70
C PRO A 306 19.27 7.84 -8.22
N ASP A 307 20.49 7.45 -8.60
CA ASP A 307 20.91 7.37 -10.00
C ASP A 307 20.71 5.98 -10.62
N ALA A 308 20.26 5.00 -9.84
CA ALA A 308 20.06 3.65 -10.35
C ALA A 308 18.80 3.54 -11.21
N LYS A 309 18.85 2.71 -12.23
CA LYS A 309 17.66 2.39 -13.01
C LYS A 309 16.86 1.28 -12.36
N LEU A 310 15.72 1.65 -11.79
CA LEU A 310 14.79 0.71 -11.17
C LEU A 310 13.82 0.12 -12.18
N ILE A 311 13.63 -1.20 -12.14
CA ILE A 311 12.67 -1.93 -12.95
C ILE A 311 11.81 -2.81 -12.07
N MET A 312 10.53 -2.46 -11.96
CA MET A 312 9.55 -3.26 -11.22
C MET A 312 8.96 -4.37 -12.11
N VAL A 313 9.04 -5.61 -11.63
CA VAL A 313 8.59 -6.81 -12.36
C VAL A 313 7.38 -7.40 -11.67
N SER A 314 6.20 -7.10 -12.20
CA SER A 314 4.93 -7.63 -11.74
C SER A 314 3.89 -7.61 -12.87
N SER A 315 2.70 -8.14 -12.62
CA SER A 315 1.58 -8.06 -13.58
C SER A 315 1.07 -6.62 -13.82
N GLU A 316 1.48 -5.65 -13.01
CA GLU A 316 1.15 -4.23 -13.17
C GLU A 316 2.06 -3.51 -14.18
N ASN A 317 3.22 -4.07 -14.47
CA ASN A 317 4.13 -3.56 -15.50
C ASN A 317 4.30 -4.59 -16.62
N PRO A 318 3.42 -4.68 -17.61
CA PRO A 318 3.50 -5.68 -18.66
C PRO A 318 4.71 -5.51 -19.59
N THR A 319 5.33 -4.33 -19.61
CA THR A 319 6.48 -3.98 -20.49
C THR A 319 7.84 -4.17 -19.82
N TRP A 320 7.89 -4.71 -18.59
CA TRP A 320 9.13 -4.86 -17.82
C TRP A 320 10.24 -5.60 -18.60
N GLU A 321 9.90 -6.61 -19.39
CA GLU A 321 10.88 -7.39 -20.16
C GLU A 321 11.60 -6.54 -21.21
N GLN A 322 10.85 -5.67 -21.89
CA GLN A 322 11.41 -4.72 -22.86
C GLN A 322 12.27 -3.68 -22.14
N GLN A 323 11.78 -3.11 -21.04
CA GLN A 323 12.50 -2.13 -20.24
C GLN A 323 13.84 -2.71 -19.74
N LEU A 324 13.81 -3.91 -19.13
CA LEU A 324 15.01 -4.56 -18.62
C LEU A 324 16.00 -4.87 -19.74
N THR A 325 15.52 -5.39 -20.88
CA THR A 325 16.38 -5.67 -22.03
C THR A 325 17.05 -4.41 -22.57
N GLN A 326 16.31 -3.29 -22.65
CA GLN A 326 16.85 -2.00 -23.10
C GLN A 326 17.93 -1.49 -22.14
N GLU A 327 17.70 -1.57 -20.83
CA GLU A 327 18.68 -1.08 -19.84
C GLU A 327 19.96 -1.98 -19.80
N ILE A 328 19.81 -3.30 -19.98
CA ILE A 328 20.96 -4.20 -20.15
C ILE A 328 21.79 -3.78 -21.37
N ILE A 329 21.13 -3.49 -22.50
CA ILE A 329 21.83 -3.01 -23.70
C ILE A 329 22.49 -1.66 -23.47
N ARG A 330 21.81 -0.70 -22.84
CA ARG A 330 22.36 0.62 -22.50
C ARG A 330 23.59 0.52 -21.60
N LYS A 331 23.57 -0.38 -20.63
CA LYS A 331 24.69 -0.59 -19.70
C LYS A 331 25.96 -1.05 -20.41
N ARG A 332 25.86 -1.81 -21.52
CA ARG A 332 27.04 -2.18 -22.35
C ARG A 332 27.77 -0.97 -22.92
N TYR A 333 27.02 0.11 -23.21
CA TYR A 333 27.59 1.38 -23.69
C TYR A 333 27.91 2.37 -22.57
N ASN A 334 27.31 2.19 -21.40
CA ASN A 334 27.48 3.03 -20.22
C ASN A 334 27.67 2.15 -18.97
N PRO A 335 28.86 1.57 -18.74
CA PRO A 335 29.10 0.59 -17.67
C PRO A 335 28.81 1.12 -16.24
N GLY A 336 28.81 2.45 -16.04
CA GLY A 336 28.47 3.08 -14.76
C GLY A 336 27.01 3.01 -14.37
N ASN A 337 26.10 2.68 -15.29
CA ASN A 337 24.67 2.59 -14.98
C ASN A 337 24.36 1.41 -14.08
N GLN A 338 23.87 1.69 -12.87
CA GLN A 338 23.40 0.66 -11.96
C GLN A 338 21.97 0.24 -12.32
N ILE A 339 21.75 -1.08 -12.46
CA ILE A 339 20.41 -1.66 -12.68
C ILE A 339 19.99 -2.39 -11.41
N ILE A 340 18.78 -2.05 -10.93
CA ILE A 340 18.12 -2.71 -9.80
C ILE A 340 16.77 -3.20 -10.26
N VAL A 341 16.53 -4.50 -10.11
CA VAL A 341 15.28 -5.15 -10.49
C VAL A 341 14.54 -5.55 -9.22
N ILE A 342 13.29 -5.12 -9.09
CA ILE A 342 12.45 -5.46 -7.94
C ILE A 342 11.26 -6.28 -8.44
N SER A 343 11.14 -7.52 -8.00
CA SER A 343 10.18 -8.49 -8.54
C SER A 343 9.30 -9.08 -7.45
N THR A 344 8.07 -9.48 -7.82
CA THR A 344 7.35 -10.43 -6.97
C THR A 344 8.00 -11.82 -7.09
N ILE A 345 7.94 -12.62 -6.01
CA ILE A 345 8.43 -14.01 -6.03
C ILE A 345 7.80 -14.79 -7.20
N ALA A 346 6.49 -14.64 -7.43
CA ALA A 346 5.80 -15.30 -8.52
C ALA A 346 6.31 -14.87 -9.91
N SER A 347 6.66 -13.60 -10.10
CA SER A 347 7.21 -13.11 -11.38
C SER A 347 8.66 -13.54 -11.56
N PHE A 348 9.44 -13.59 -10.49
CA PHE A 348 10.82 -14.08 -10.49
C PHE A 348 10.91 -15.55 -10.96
N GLN A 349 9.97 -16.40 -10.54
CA GLN A 349 9.91 -17.82 -10.90
C GLN A 349 9.52 -18.09 -12.36
N MET A 350 9.10 -17.07 -13.12
CA MET A 350 8.78 -17.25 -14.54
C MET A 350 10.03 -17.49 -15.38
N GLU A 351 9.99 -18.46 -16.28
CA GLU A 351 11.11 -18.76 -17.20
C GLU A 351 11.57 -17.53 -17.99
N ARG A 352 10.63 -16.70 -18.43
CA ARG A 352 10.94 -15.45 -19.17
C ARG A 352 11.76 -14.46 -18.35
N PHE A 353 11.59 -14.45 -17.01
CA PHE A 353 12.40 -13.60 -16.13
C PHE A 353 13.86 -14.04 -16.14
N MET A 354 14.11 -15.32 -15.91
CA MET A 354 15.46 -15.89 -15.92
C MET A 354 16.14 -15.71 -17.27
N ARG A 355 15.42 -15.97 -18.37
CA ARG A 355 15.93 -15.75 -19.72
C ARG A 355 16.33 -14.29 -19.98
N THR A 356 15.59 -13.34 -19.42
CA THR A 356 15.88 -11.91 -19.62
C THR A 356 17.07 -11.47 -18.79
N ILE A 357 17.15 -11.89 -17.53
CA ILE A 357 18.24 -11.49 -16.62
C ILE A 357 19.61 -12.08 -17.05
N LEU A 358 19.58 -13.27 -17.69
CA LEU A 358 20.77 -13.91 -18.24
C LEU A 358 21.36 -13.20 -19.47
N LYS A 359 20.66 -12.21 -20.06
CA LYS A 359 21.22 -11.36 -21.13
C LYS A 359 22.28 -10.38 -20.60
N SER A 360 22.32 -10.14 -19.26
CA SER A 360 23.33 -9.31 -18.63
C SER A 360 24.55 -10.16 -18.26
N ASP A 361 25.73 -9.65 -18.61
CA ASP A 361 27.03 -10.22 -18.26
C ASP A 361 27.46 -9.88 -16.83
N ASP A 362 26.77 -8.96 -16.15
CA ASP A 362 27.06 -8.58 -14.76
C ASP A 362 26.89 -9.75 -13.81
N GLU A 363 27.73 -9.81 -12.77
CA GLU A 363 27.44 -10.60 -11.56
C GLU A 363 26.09 -10.13 -10.95
N LYS A 364 25.45 -10.96 -10.16
CA LYS A 364 24.10 -10.68 -9.67
C LYS A 364 23.99 -10.95 -8.19
N LEU A 365 23.39 -9.99 -7.46
CA LEU A 365 22.96 -10.18 -6.08
C LEU A 365 21.47 -10.49 -6.06
N LEU A 366 21.08 -11.59 -5.41
CA LEU A 366 19.69 -11.91 -5.10
C LEU A 366 19.39 -11.58 -3.64
N ILE A 367 18.42 -10.68 -3.40
CA ILE A 367 17.85 -10.41 -2.08
C ILE A 367 16.42 -10.94 -2.08
N VAL A 368 16.07 -11.75 -1.09
CA VAL A 368 14.70 -12.29 -0.97
C VAL A 368 14.11 -11.87 0.37
N ASP A 369 13.10 -11.01 0.31
CA ASP A 369 12.34 -10.59 1.49
C ASP A 369 11.21 -11.59 1.78
N GLU A 370 10.90 -11.76 3.08
CA GLU A 370 10.03 -12.83 3.59
C GLU A 370 10.35 -14.18 2.92
N ALA A 371 11.64 -14.52 2.96
CA ALA A 371 12.22 -15.64 2.21
C ALA A 371 11.60 -17.01 2.52
N HIS A 372 10.87 -17.14 3.65
CA HIS A 372 10.10 -18.35 3.97
C HIS A 372 9.00 -18.65 2.92
N ARG A 373 8.59 -17.66 2.09
CA ARG A 373 7.66 -17.82 0.97
C ARG A 373 8.35 -18.22 -0.34
N PHE A 374 9.67 -18.21 -0.36
CA PHE A 374 10.47 -18.60 -1.52
C PHE A 374 10.67 -20.12 -1.52
N THR A 375 9.68 -20.86 -2.05
CA THR A 375 9.62 -22.33 -1.96
C THR A 375 10.37 -23.06 -3.07
N ASP A 376 10.35 -22.52 -4.29
CA ASP A 376 11.09 -23.09 -5.43
C ASP A 376 12.51 -22.54 -5.48
N ARG A 377 13.49 -23.36 -5.09
CA ARG A 377 14.89 -22.99 -4.90
C ARG A 377 15.84 -23.99 -5.58
N PRO A 378 15.82 -24.05 -6.92
CA PRO A 378 16.74 -24.93 -7.62
C PRO A 378 18.19 -24.51 -7.39
N GLU A 379 19.09 -25.47 -7.17
CA GLU A 379 20.53 -25.21 -6.98
C GLU A 379 21.19 -24.46 -8.16
N SER A 380 20.58 -24.51 -9.35
CA SER A 380 21.01 -23.72 -10.50
C SER A 380 20.98 -22.22 -10.28
N LEU A 381 20.13 -21.70 -9.35
CA LEU A 381 20.09 -20.28 -9.00
C LEU A 381 21.43 -19.80 -8.43
N LYS A 382 22.16 -20.62 -7.66
CA LYS A 382 23.47 -20.27 -7.11
C LYS A 382 24.51 -19.99 -8.19
N LYS A 383 24.37 -20.57 -9.37
CA LYS A 383 25.24 -20.28 -10.53
C LYS A 383 24.92 -18.93 -11.17
N VAL A 384 23.67 -18.51 -11.11
CA VAL A 384 23.21 -17.24 -11.68
C VAL A 384 23.43 -16.07 -10.72
N PHE A 385 23.30 -16.33 -9.43
CA PHE A 385 23.43 -15.35 -8.36
C PHE A 385 24.61 -15.72 -7.43
N PRO A 386 25.82 -15.27 -7.75
CA PRO A 386 26.99 -15.51 -6.94
C PRO A 386 26.96 -14.78 -5.59
N TYR A 387 25.99 -13.90 -5.37
CA TYR A 387 25.74 -13.22 -4.10
C TYR A 387 24.28 -13.37 -3.71
N MET A 388 24.01 -13.75 -2.47
CA MET A 388 22.66 -14.07 -2.02
C MET A 388 22.42 -13.60 -0.59
N LEU A 389 21.23 -13.03 -0.36
CA LEU A 389 20.78 -12.59 0.96
C LEU A 389 19.29 -12.95 1.16
N GLY A 390 18.99 -13.79 2.14
CA GLY A 390 17.64 -14.11 2.60
C GLY A 390 17.25 -13.28 3.82
N LEU A 391 16.01 -12.83 3.89
CA LEU A 391 15.47 -12.05 5.02
C LEU A 391 14.18 -12.70 5.53
N SER A 392 14.08 -12.95 6.82
CA SER A 392 12.82 -13.30 7.49
C SER A 392 12.88 -13.01 8.99
N ALA A 393 11.74 -12.74 9.61
CA ALA A 393 11.62 -12.72 11.06
C ALA A 393 11.37 -14.12 11.62
N THR A 394 10.79 -15.01 10.80
CA THR A 394 10.29 -16.32 11.21
C THR A 394 10.64 -17.37 10.16
N PRO A 395 11.93 -17.73 10.02
CA PRO A 395 12.35 -18.73 9.02
C PRO A 395 11.84 -20.13 9.32
N PHE A 396 11.56 -20.44 10.59
CA PHE A 396 11.17 -21.76 11.09
C PHE A 396 9.66 -21.97 11.17
N SER A 397 8.82 -21.08 10.68
CA SER A 397 7.39 -21.25 10.83
C SER A 397 6.81 -22.20 9.77
N GLY A 398 6.00 -23.13 10.23
CA GLY A 398 5.36 -24.18 9.42
C GLY A 398 5.80 -25.59 9.85
N SER A 399 5.23 -26.62 9.29
CA SER A 399 5.29 -28.02 9.72
C SER A 399 6.68 -28.70 9.76
N SER A 400 7.81 -27.95 9.76
CA SER A 400 9.14 -28.57 9.87
C SER A 400 10.25 -27.54 10.11
N ALA A 401 10.90 -27.60 11.27
CA ALA A 401 12.16 -26.92 11.55
C ALA A 401 13.21 -27.21 10.47
N GLN A 402 13.19 -28.40 9.90
CA GLN A 402 14.07 -28.82 8.80
C GLN A 402 13.95 -27.91 7.57
N ARG A 403 12.74 -27.49 7.17
CA ARG A 403 12.56 -26.57 6.02
C ARG A 403 13.18 -25.20 6.26
N GLY A 404 13.14 -24.72 7.50
CA GLY A 404 13.80 -23.47 7.89
C GLY A 404 15.31 -23.58 7.78
N LEU A 405 15.89 -24.70 8.24
CA LEU A 405 17.32 -24.96 8.11
C LEU A 405 17.75 -25.07 6.65
N GLU A 406 16.99 -25.79 5.82
CA GLU A 406 17.24 -25.91 4.38
C GLU A 406 17.14 -24.55 3.67
N LEU A 407 16.15 -23.72 4.06
CA LEU A 407 16.05 -22.37 3.55
C LEU A 407 17.29 -21.53 3.85
N MET A 408 17.72 -21.51 5.11
CA MET A 408 18.91 -20.75 5.49
C MET A 408 20.17 -21.30 4.84
N ALA A 409 20.32 -22.63 4.76
CA ALA A 409 21.47 -23.26 4.09
C ALA A 409 21.53 -22.92 2.59
N PHE A 410 20.37 -22.77 1.92
CA PHE A 410 20.31 -22.33 0.53
C PHE A 410 20.97 -20.97 0.32
N PHE A 411 20.79 -20.02 1.25
CA PHE A 411 21.40 -18.69 1.22
C PHE A 411 22.81 -18.63 1.79
N GLY A 412 23.37 -19.72 2.29
CA GLY A 412 24.73 -19.74 2.88
C GLY A 412 24.76 -19.76 4.40
N GLY A 413 23.64 -20.08 5.05
CA GLY A 413 23.51 -20.16 6.50
C GLY A 413 23.02 -18.87 7.16
N GLN A 414 22.65 -18.97 8.43
CA GLN A 414 22.29 -17.81 9.24
C GLN A 414 23.57 -17.04 9.63
N VAL A 415 23.71 -15.83 9.14
CA VAL A 415 24.87 -14.96 9.44
C VAL A 415 24.54 -13.90 10.50
N PHE A 416 23.26 -13.59 10.69
CA PHE A 416 22.85 -12.63 11.70
C PHE A 416 21.50 -13.01 12.32
N ASN A 417 21.36 -12.81 13.64
CA ASN A 417 20.14 -13.07 14.37
C ASN A 417 19.81 -11.93 15.34
N LEU A 418 18.64 -11.30 15.16
CA LEU A 418 18.09 -10.29 16.06
C LEU A 418 16.67 -10.67 16.46
N PRO A 419 16.48 -11.53 17.48
CA PRO A 419 15.17 -11.90 17.97
C PRO A 419 14.46 -10.71 18.63
N ILE A 420 13.14 -10.82 18.78
CA ILE A 420 12.32 -9.72 19.30
C ILE A 420 12.66 -9.38 20.75
N GLU A 421 13.09 -10.34 21.55
CA GLU A 421 13.54 -10.19 22.93
C GLU A 421 14.71 -9.19 23.00
N VAL A 422 15.75 -9.44 22.20
CA VAL A 422 16.93 -8.56 22.11
C VAL A 422 16.56 -7.19 21.55
N ALA A 423 15.64 -7.15 20.59
CA ALA A 423 15.18 -5.88 20.02
C ALA A 423 14.42 -5.02 21.03
N LEU A 424 13.68 -5.62 21.97
CA LEU A 424 13.03 -4.94 23.08
C LEU A 424 14.04 -4.49 24.13
N GLU A 425 14.93 -5.39 24.57
CA GLU A 425 15.98 -5.09 25.56
C GLU A 425 16.89 -3.94 25.14
N ARG A 426 17.33 -3.96 23.85
CA ARG A 426 18.16 -2.88 23.29
C ARG A 426 17.33 -1.65 22.89
N GLY A 427 16.04 -1.63 23.16
CA GLY A 427 15.16 -0.50 22.89
C GLY A 427 15.01 -0.17 21.40
N PHE A 428 15.11 -1.13 20.50
CA PHE A 428 14.83 -0.94 19.05
C PHE A 428 13.34 -0.97 18.76
N LEU A 429 12.57 -1.65 19.60
CA LEU A 429 11.12 -1.66 19.67
C LEU A 429 10.67 -0.99 20.98
N VAL A 430 9.42 -0.52 21.04
CA VAL A 430 8.87 0.01 22.27
C VAL A 430 8.39 -1.12 23.18
N PRO A 431 8.53 -1.02 24.52
CA PRO A 431 7.95 -1.98 25.45
C PRO A 431 6.42 -1.94 25.39
N TYR A 432 5.77 -2.98 25.91
CA TYR A 432 4.31 -3.07 25.88
C TYR A 432 3.71 -3.77 27.09
N ASN A 433 2.44 -3.48 27.34
CA ASN A 433 1.60 -4.25 28.26
C ASN A 433 0.66 -5.14 27.47
N TYR A 434 0.35 -6.31 28.02
CA TYR A 434 -0.61 -7.26 27.46
C TYR A 434 -1.79 -7.43 28.43
N TYR A 435 -3.00 -7.41 27.89
CA TYR A 435 -4.25 -7.47 28.65
C TYR A 435 -5.14 -8.58 28.07
N PRO A 436 -5.09 -9.82 28.60
CA PRO A 436 -5.99 -10.87 28.22
C PRO A 436 -7.41 -10.57 28.69
N ILE A 437 -8.41 -10.88 27.87
CA ILE A 437 -9.82 -10.70 28.18
C ILE A 437 -10.50 -12.03 27.91
N TYR A 438 -10.88 -12.69 28.98
CA TYR A 438 -11.47 -14.03 28.86
C TYR A 438 -12.93 -13.95 28.51
N VAL A 439 -13.32 -14.76 27.55
CA VAL A 439 -14.69 -15.05 27.13
C VAL A 439 -14.83 -16.58 27.03
N TYR A 440 -16.06 -17.06 27.05
CA TYR A 440 -16.31 -18.50 27.08
C TYR A 440 -17.01 -18.94 25.79
N SER A 441 -16.73 -20.18 25.35
CA SER A 441 -17.40 -20.78 24.22
C SER A 441 -18.81 -21.27 24.61
N THR A 442 -19.69 -21.29 23.64
CA THR A 442 -21.02 -21.92 23.76
C THR A 442 -20.95 -23.39 23.39
N GLY A 443 -21.90 -24.21 23.89
CA GLY A 443 -21.98 -25.62 23.54
C GLY A 443 -22.14 -25.91 22.05
N ASP A 444 -22.78 -24.99 21.29
CA ASP A 444 -22.92 -25.12 19.85
C ASP A 444 -21.58 -24.87 19.13
N GLU A 445 -20.80 -23.89 19.56
CA GLU A 445 -19.45 -23.62 19.04
C GLU A 445 -18.52 -24.81 19.31
N GLU A 446 -18.55 -25.36 20.52
CA GLU A 446 -17.79 -26.57 20.88
C GLU A 446 -18.16 -27.76 20.00
N ASN A 447 -19.45 -27.98 19.76
CA ASN A 447 -19.90 -29.07 18.87
C ASN A 447 -19.42 -28.87 17.43
N GLN A 448 -19.43 -27.63 16.91
CA GLN A 448 -18.86 -27.31 15.60
C GLN A 448 -17.35 -27.54 15.55
N PHE A 449 -16.64 -27.13 16.59
CA PHE A 449 -15.19 -27.36 16.70
C PHE A 449 -14.88 -28.88 16.75
N LYS A 450 -15.57 -29.67 17.59
CA LYS A 450 -15.46 -31.13 17.65
C LYS A 450 -15.76 -31.78 16.28
N TYR A 451 -16.77 -31.31 15.57
CA TYR A 451 -17.09 -31.79 14.22
C TYR A 451 -15.94 -31.55 13.23
N HIS A 452 -15.38 -30.34 13.20
CA HIS A 452 -14.27 -30.02 12.29
C HIS A 452 -12.97 -30.73 12.70
N THR A 453 -12.72 -30.94 13.99
CA THR A 453 -11.59 -31.75 14.52
C THR A 453 -11.69 -33.18 14.04
N ARG A 454 -12.84 -33.84 14.18
CA ARG A 454 -13.05 -35.21 13.67
C ARG A 454 -12.82 -35.31 12.16
N ARG A 455 -13.24 -34.32 11.39
CA ARG A 455 -13.00 -34.30 9.95
C ARG A 455 -11.54 -34.07 9.60
N LEU A 456 -10.81 -33.32 10.40
CA LEU A 456 -9.37 -33.10 10.25
C LEU A 456 -8.65 -34.43 10.55
N THR A 457 -8.91 -35.06 11.67
CA THR A 457 -8.31 -36.37 12.07
C THR A 457 -8.56 -37.44 11.02
N ALA A 458 -9.76 -37.50 10.44
CA ALA A 458 -10.08 -38.45 9.36
C ALA A 458 -9.25 -38.29 8.09
N CYS A 459 -8.56 -37.15 7.92
CA CYS A 459 -7.65 -36.90 6.79
C CYS A 459 -6.24 -37.49 7.00
N TYR A 460 -5.97 -38.06 8.19
CA TYR A 460 -4.68 -38.65 8.52
C TYR A 460 -4.81 -40.15 8.73
N LYS A 461 -3.77 -40.91 8.34
CA LYS A 461 -3.65 -42.34 8.60
C LYS A 461 -2.19 -42.63 8.91
N ASN A 462 -1.92 -43.19 10.11
CA ASN A 462 -0.57 -43.44 10.63
C ASN A 462 0.31 -42.17 10.53
N ASN A 463 -0.21 -41.04 10.97
CA ASN A 463 0.42 -39.72 10.95
C ASN A 463 0.78 -39.19 9.54
N VAL A 464 0.26 -39.81 8.47
CA VAL A 464 0.44 -39.33 7.10
C VAL A 464 -0.85 -38.71 6.60
N CYS A 465 -0.80 -37.47 6.16
CA CYS A 465 -1.96 -36.79 5.58
C CYS A 465 -2.33 -37.43 4.23
N ILE A 466 -3.49 -38.09 4.19
CA ILE A 466 -4.01 -38.79 3.00
C ILE A 466 -4.92 -37.88 2.14
N ASN A 467 -5.40 -36.77 2.71
CA ASN A 467 -6.23 -35.77 1.99
C ASN A 467 -5.87 -34.35 2.43
N PRO A 468 -4.80 -33.73 1.85
CA PRO A 468 -4.31 -32.43 2.27
C PRO A 468 -5.31 -31.28 2.07
N GLU A 469 -6.11 -31.32 1.00
CA GLU A 469 -7.09 -30.29 0.71
C GLU A 469 -8.21 -30.25 1.75
N GLN A 470 -8.76 -31.44 2.07
CA GLN A 470 -9.80 -31.54 3.09
C GLN A 470 -9.26 -31.27 4.49
N ALA A 471 -8.02 -31.66 4.79
CA ALA A 471 -7.34 -31.37 6.05
C ALA A 471 -7.22 -29.83 6.23
N ALA A 472 -6.68 -29.13 5.23
CA ALA A 472 -6.55 -27.66 5.25
C ALA A 472 -7.92 -26.96 5.37
N LYS A 473 -8.97 -27.49 4.74
CA LYS A 473 -10.34 -26.95 4.86
C LYS A 473 -10.90 -27.14 6.27
N SER A 474 -10.73 -28.33 6.84
CA SER A 474 -11.24 -28.64 8.18
C SER A 474 -10.50 -27.83 9.25
N HIS A 475 -9.18 -27.70 9.12
CA HIS A 475 -8.36 -26.86 9.99
C HIS A 475 -8.81 -25.40 9.95
N ARG A 476 -8.95 -24.79 8.76
CA ARG A 476 -9.47 -23.42 8.64
C ARG A 476 -10.85 -23.22 9.25
N ASN A 477 -11.75 -24.18 9.07
CA ASN A 477 -13.09 -24.09 9.65
C ASN A 477 -13.04 -24.21 11.18
N ARG A 478 -12.18 -25.05 11.73
CA ARG A 478 -11.95 -25.17 13.17
C ARG A 478 -11.50 -23.84 13.78
N LEU A 479 -10.49 -23.20 13.18
CA LEU A 479 -10.00 -21.89 13.61
C LEU A 479 -11.06 -20.78 13.44
N ARG A 480 -11.89 -20.90 12.41
CA ARG A 480 -12.98 -19.94 12.20
C ARG A 480 -14.03 -19.99 13.33
N VAL A 481 -14.33 -21.16 13.90
CA VAL A 481 -15.21 -21.26 15.06
C VAL A 481 -14.66 -20.44 16.22
N ILE A 482 -13.39 -20.61 16.58
CA ILE A 482 -12.72 -19.83 17.64
C ILE A 482 -12.74 -18.35 17.34
N SER A 483 -12.38 -17.98 16.12
CA SER A 483 -12.26 -16.61 15.66
C SER A 483 -13.59 -15.84 15.69
N MET A 484 -14.71 -16.54 15.52
CA MET A 484 -16.05 -15.97 15.42
C MET A 484 -16.92 -16.24 16.64
N ALA A 485 -16.34 -16.71 17.75
CA ALA A 485 -17.09 -16.99 18.97
C ALA A 485 -17.97 -15.80 19.41
N GLY A 486 -19.27 -16.07 19.63
CA GLY A 486 -20.28 -15.02 19.77
C GLY A 486 -20.07 -14.13 20.98
N GLU A 487 -19.54 -14.64 22.08
CA GLU A 487 -19.27 -13.85 23.29
C GLU A 487 -18.22 -12.75 23.07
N LYS A 488 -17.31 -12.90 22.10
CA LYS A 488 -16.39 -11.81 21.70
C LYS A 488 -17.12 -10.53 21.29
N GLN A 489 -18.28 -10.69 20.64
CA GLN A 489 -19.06 -9.59 20.10
C GLN A 489 -19.82 -8.84 21.19
N THR A 490 -20.39 -9.59 22.14
CA THR A 490 -21.17 -8.99 23.24
C THR A 490 -20.28 -8.24 24.23
N ARG A 491 -19.00 -8.61 24.35
CA ARG A 491 -18.07 -7.98 25.29
C ARG A 491 -17.22 -6.86 24.70
N ILE A 492 -17.30 -6.61 23.39
CA ILE A 492 -16.51 -5.55 22.76
C ILE A 492 -16.82 -4.17 23.35
N ASP A 493 -18.06 -3.90 23.74
CA ASP A 493 -18.46 -2.65 24.39
C ASP A 493 -17.77 -2.48 25.75
N GLU A 494 -17.73 -3.53 26.57
CA GLU A 494 -17.06 -3.51 27.87
C GLU A 494 -15.54 -3.30 27.72
N ILE A 495 -14.94 -3.88 26.68
CA ILE A 495 -13.52 -3.76 26.38
C ILE A 495 -13.19 -2.33 25.98
N LEU A 496 -13.94 -1.76 25.05
CA LEU A 496 -13.71 -0.41 24.56
C LEU A 496 -14.01 0.65 25.64
N ALA A 497 -14.92 0.38 26.57
CA ALA A 497 -15.15 1.23 27.72
C ALA A 497 -13.93 1.34 28.65
N LYS A 498 -13.08 0.31 28.68
CA LYS A 498 -11.86 0.27 29.51
C LYS A 498 -10.62 0.86 28.80
N VAL A 499 -10.69 1.08 27.48
CA VAL A 499 -9.59 1.67 26.73
C VAL A 499 -9.48 3.16 27.05
N ALA A 500 -8.43 3.53 27.75
CA ALA A 500 -8.21 4.91 28.21
C ALA A 500 -7.80 5.84 27.04
N GLU A 501 -6.96 5.35 26.12
CA GLU A 501 -6.46 6.11 24.97
C GLU A 501 -7.28 5.78 23.71
N LYS A 502 -7.99 6.76 23.18
CA LYS A 502 -8.80 6.62 21.97
C LYS A 502 -8.06 7.12 20.71
N ASP A 503 -6.76 6.92 20.67
CA ASP A 503 -5.89 7.42 19.62
C ASP A 503 -4.96 6.32 19.09
N HIS A 504 -4.79 6.25 17.79
CA HIS A 504 -3.93 5.26 17.12
C HIS A 504 -4.23 3.80 17.52
N PHE A 505 -5.52 3.46 17.50
CA PHE A 505 -6.06 2.18 17.93
C PHE A 505 -6.32 1.25 16.73
N VAL A 506 -5.87 0.01 16.77
CA VAL A 506 -6.14 -0.98 15.72
C VAL A 506 -6.95 -2.15 16.27
N VAL A 507 -7.97 -2.59 15.53
CA VAL A 507 -8.77 -3.78 15.87
C VAL A 507 -8.58 -4.84 14.79
N TYR A 508 -8.03 -5.99 15.15
CA TYR A 508 -7.89 -7.15 14.28
C TYR A 508 -9.16 -7.98 14.30
N CYS A 509 -9.91 -7.94 13.21
CA CYS A 509 -11.23 -8.55 13.08
C CYS A 509 -11.15 -9.91 12.34
N GLY A 510 -12.12 -10.79 12.61
CA GLY A 510 -12.35 -12.01 11.84
C GLY A 510 -12.98 -11.73 10.47
N ASP A 511 -12.68 -12.60 9.49
CA ASP A 511 -13.33 -12.61 8.18
C ASP A 511 -14.61 -13.47 8.24
N GLY A 512 -15.63 -12.96 8.89
CA GLY A 512 -16.89 -13.64 9.11
C GLY A 512 -18.08 -12.72 8.96
N LYS A 513 -19.26 -13.32 8.85
CA LYS A 513 -20.56 -12.66 8.86
C LYS A 513 -21.27 -12.98 10.14
N LEU A 514 -21.97 -12.03 10.69
CA LEU A 514 -22.77 -12.08 11.90
C LEU A 514 -24.18 -11.59 11.59
N PHE A 515 -25.14 -11.92 12.45
CA PHE A 515 -26.49 -11.37 12.38
C PHE A 515 -26.58 -10.23 13.42
N ASP A 516 -27.09 -9.08 13.01
CA ASP A 516 -27.39 -8.00 13.94
C ASP A 516 -28.68 -8.27 14.74
N ASP A 517 -29.01 -7.40 15.69
CA ASP A 517 -30.22 -7.50 16.54
C ASP A 517 -31.54 -7.49 15.74
N ARG A 518 -31.49 -7.12 14.45
CA ARG A 518 -32.62 -7.11 13.51
C ARG A 518 -32.64 -8.36 12.63
N GLY A 519 -31.65 -9.26 12.78
CA GLY A 519 -31.50 -10.45 11.95
C GLY A 519 -30.92 -10.17 10.56
N GLU A 520 -30.34 -8.98 10.32
CA GLU A 520 -29.64 -8.67 9.07
C GLU A 520 -28.21 -9.22 9.11
N GLU A 521 -27.77 -9.82 8.00
CA GLU A 521 -26.41 -10.34 7.85
C GLU A 521 -25.42 -9.19 7.66
N LEU A 522 -24.54 -8.98 8.64
CA LEU A 522 -23.47 -7.99 8.60
C LEU A 522 -22.09 -8.65 8.62
N ARG A 523 -21.12 -8.07 7.93
CA ARG A 523 -19.74 -8.46 8.12
C ARG A 523 -19.25 -8.05 9.52
N HIS A 524 -18.50 -8.94 10.18
CA HIS A 524 -17.92 -8.69 11.51
C HIS A 524 -17.24 -7.30 11.62
N ILE A 525 -16.43 -6.94 10.63
CA ILE A 525 -15.75 -5.64 10.61
C ILE A 525 -16.69 -4.44 10.63
N GLN A 526 -17.87 -4.54 9.99
CA GLN A 526 -18.85 -3.46 9.97
C GLN A 526 -19.50 -3.26 11.34
N GLN A 527 -19.75 -4.37 12.05
CA GLN A 527 -20.25 -4.30 13.42
C GLN A 527 -19.21 -3.69 14.35
N VAL A 528 -17.95 -4.13 14.28
CA VAL A 528 -16.84 -3.54 15.05
C VAL A 528 -16.72 -2.04 14.79
N LYS A 529 -16.81 -1.60 13.53
CA LYS A 529 -16.76 -0.18 13.17
C LYS A 529 -17.94 0.59 13.81
N ARG A 530 -19.17 0.04 13.82
CA ARG A 530 -20.32 0.66 14.49
C ARG A 530 -20.07 0.86 16.00
N VAL A 531 -19.54 -0.17 16.66
CA VAL A 531 -19.25 -0.12 18.09
C VAL A 531 -18.14 0.89 18.39
N LEU A 532 -17.05 0.90 17.61
CA LEU A 532 -15.98 1.90 17.74
C LEU A 532 -16.54 3.33 17.62
N THR A 533 -17.40 3.57 16.65
CA THR A 533 -18.04 4.89 16.47
C THR A 533 -18.91 5.27 17.65
N ALA A 534 -19.69 4.33 18.20
CA ALA A 534 -20.52 4.54 19.39
C ALA A 534 -19.67 4.93 20.62
N HIS A 535 -18.44 4.39 20.75
CA HIS A 535 -17.48 4.75 21.79
C HIS A 535 -16.67 6.02 21.50
N GLY A 536 -17.01 6.77 20.43
CA GLY A 536 -16.40 8.05 20.09
C GLY A 536 -15.09 7.97 19.31
N PHE A 537 -14.75 6.80 18.74
CA PHE A 537 -13.63 6.68 17.81
C PHE A 537 -14.00 7.21 16.43
N LYS A 538 -13.12 7.95 15.81
CA LYS A 538 -13.16 8.23 14.36
C LYS A 538 -12.60 7.00 13.65
N SER A 539 -13.48 6.04 13.31
CA SER A 539 -13.06 4.72 12.84
C SER A 539 -13.20 4.56 11.33
N SER A 540 -12.25 3.85 10.71
CA SER A 540 -12.33 3.38 9.34
C SER A 540 -12.04 1.88 9.24
N GLN A 541 -12.43 1.26 8.12
CA GLN A 541 -12.08 -0.13 7.83
C GLN A 541 -10.84 -0.20 6.95
N PHE A 542 -10.10 -1.30 7.09
CA PHE A 542 -8.90 -1.59 6.34
C PHE A 542 -8.92 -3.05 5.88
N THR A 543 -9.34 -3.29 4.63
CA THR A 543 -9.58 -4.64 4.10
C THR A 543 -8.90 -4.83 2.73
N ALA A 544 -9.06 -6.02 2.15
CA ALA A 544 -8.58 -6.29 0.80
C ALA A 544 -9.41 -5.62 -0.31
N SER A 545 -10.58 -5.08 0.01
CA SER A 545 -11.47 -4.45 -0.95
C SER A 545 -11.06 -3.03 -1.33
N GLU A 546 -10.37 -2.31 -0.43
CA GLU A 546 -9.84 -0.99 -0.73
C GLU A 546 -8.67 -1.09 -1.72
N ASN A 547 -8.64 -0.20 -2.71
CA ASN A 547 -7.50 -0.11 -3.61
C ASN A 547 -6.26 0.44 -2.87
N MET A 548 -5.09 0.39 -3.51
CA MET A 548 -3.84 0.75 -2.85
C MET A 548 -3.75 2.24 -2.49
N ALA A 549 -4.32 3.11 -3.33
CA ALA A 549 -4.32 4.55 -3.08
C ALA A 549 -5.17 4.88 -1.83
N ASP A 550 -6.39 4.31 -1.74
CA ASP A 550 -7.27 4.48 -0.59
C ASP A 550 -6.61 3.99 0.71
N ARG A 551 -5.89 2.86 0.65
CA ARG A 551 -5.15 2.33 1.81
C ARG A 551 -4.05 3.27 2.28
N MET A 552 -3.31 3.88 1.36
CA MET A 552 -2.24 4.83 1.71
C MET A 552 -2.84 6.10 2.33
N GLU A 553 -3.95 6.59 1.81
CA GLU A 553 -4.67 7.73 2.37
C GLU A 553 -5.18 7.43 3.80
N LEU A 554 -5.76 6.25 4.02
CA LEU A 554 -6.19 5.81 5.35
C LEU A 554 -5.02 5.72 6.35
N VAL A 555 -3.87 5.21 5.90
CA VAL A 555 -2.64 5.14 6.72
C VAL A 555 -2.14 6.54 7.08
N ASP A 556 -2.15 7.46 6.13
CA ASP A 556 -1.71 8.84 6.34
C ASP A 556 -2.66 9.58 7.31
N ALA A 557 -3.97 9.47 7.09
CA ALA A 557 -4.99 10.02 7.99
C ALA A 557 -4.89 9.43 9.41
N PHE A 558 -4.59 8.14 9.54
CA PHE A 558 -4.37 7.49 10.82
C PHE A 558 -3.08 7.99 11.51
N ASN A 559 -1.98 8.10 10.76
CA ASN A 559 -0.72 8.63 11.29
C ASN A 559 -0.83 10.08 11.76
N LYS A 560 -1.69 10.89 11.11
CA LYS A 560 -1.99 12.27 11.51
C LYS A 560 -3.00 12.38 12.65
N GLY A 561 -3.65 11.28 13.07
CA GLY A 561 -4.69 11.28 14.09
C GLY A 561 -6.06 11.81 13.61
N GLU A 562 -6.24 11.98 12.30
CA GLU A 562 -7.53 12.33 11.69
C GLU A 562 -8.51 11.17 11.82
N ILE A 563 -8.00 9.94 11.69
CA ILE A 563 -8.65 8.68 12.03
C ILE A 563 -8.00 8.16 13.32
N SER A 564 -8.81 7.86 14.33
CA SER A 564 -8.30 7.38 15.63
C SER A 564 -8.32 5.86 15.76
N ALA A 565 -9.11 5.15 14.93
CA ALA A 565 -9.17 3.69 14.95
C ALA A 565 -9.26 3.07 13.56
N LEU A 566 -8.54 1.96 13.34
CA LEU A 566 -8.64 1.13 12.14
C LEU A 566 -9.16 -0.26 12.50
N ALA A 567 -10.28 -0.68 11.90
CA ALA A 567 -10.73 -2.06 11.93
C ALA A 567 -10.16 -2.81 10.72
N ALA A 568 -9.43 -3.89 10.93
CA ALA A 568 -8.69 -4.58 9.88
C ALA A 568 -8.92 -6.08 9.84
N ILE A 569 -8.94 -6.65 8.62
CA ILE A 569 -8.95 -8.10 8.39
C ILE A 569 -7.66 -8.47 7.68
N ARG A 570 -6.73 -9.14 8.33
CA ARG A 570 -5.45 -9.68 7.80
C ARG A 570 -4.57 -8.72 6.98
N CYS A 571 -5.13 -7.66 6.41
CA CYS A 571 -4.39 -6.76 5.51
C CYS A 571 -3.29 -5.94 6.20
N LEU A 572 -3.35 -5.82 7.52
CA LEU A 572 -2.31 -5.19 8.33
C LEU A 572 -1.21 -6.17 8.75
N ASP A 573 -1.38 -7.48 8.55
CA ASP A 573 -0.39 -8.48 8.98
C ASP A 573 0.85 -8.48 8.07
N GLU A 574 0.73 -8.08 6.80
CA GLU A 574 1.83 -8.07 5.87
C GLU A 574 1.86 -6.78 5.01
N GLY A 575 3.02 -6.16 4.90
CA GLY A 575 3.37 -5.21 3.85
C GLY A 575 3.03 -3.73 4.04
N ILE A 576 2.26 -3.32 5.03
CA ILE A 576 1.94 -1.90 5.26
C ILE A 576 2.62 -1.38 6.52
N ASN A 577 3.23 -0.20 6.43
CA ASN A 577 3.96 0.41 7.52
C ASN A 577 3.09 1.44 8.26
N ILE A 578 2.64 1.11 9.49
CA ILE A 578 1.90 2.03 10.37
C ILE A 578 2.61 2.10 11.73
N PRO A 579 3.67 2.89 11.87
CA PRO A 579 4.45 2.93 13.10
C PRO A 579 3.72 3.65 14.25
N SER A 580 2.69 4.43 13.96
CA SER A 580 1.93 5.22 14.93
C SER A 580 0.99 4.40 15.82
N ILE A 581 0.77 3.10 15.56
CA ILE A 581 -0.13 2.25 16.36
C ILE A 581 0.32 2.27 17.84
N LYS A 582 -0.53 2.77 18.75
CA LYS A 582 -0.28 2.79 20.20
C LYS A 582 -0.94 1.62 20.90
N SER A 583 -2.14 1.25 20.47
CA SER A 583 -2.91 0.17 21.10
C SER A 583 -3.55 -0.71 20.05
N ALA A 584 -3.65 -2.00 20.35
CA ALA A 584 -4.30 -2.96 19.48
C ALA A 584 -5.26 -3.87 20.25
N LEU A 585 -6.41 -4.19 19.65
CA LEU A 585 -7.36 -5.19 20.13
C LEU A 585 -7.37 -6.37 19.16
N ILE A 586 -7.08 -7.55 19.66
CA ILE A 586 -7.10 -8.81 18.91
C ILE A 586 -8.43 -9.51 19.19
N LEU A 587 -9.41 -9.33 18.30
CA LEU A 587 -10.68 -10.06 18.34
C LEU A 587 -10.57 -11.42 17.64
N SER A 588 -9.70 -11.50 16.64
CA SER A 588 -9.50 -12.71 15.86
C SER A 588 -8.05 -12.92 15.53
N SER A 589 -7.58 -14.14 15.72
CA SER A 589 -6.26 -14.60 15.32
C SER A 589 -6.35 -16.03 14.81
N ASN A 590 -5.36 -16.42 14.01
CA ASN A 590 -5.11 -17.81 13.67
C ASN A 590 -4.21 -18.45 14.74
N ASP A 591 -3.84 -19.71 14.56
CA ASP A 591 -2.79 -20.41 15.31
C ASP A 591 -1.40 -20.28 14.67
N ASP A 592 -1.25 -19.44 13.65
CA ASP A 592 0.03 -19.21 12.96
C ASP A 592 0.94 -18.27 13.78
N TYR A 593 2.02 -18.82 14.31
CA TYR A 593 3.07 -18.08 15.03
C TYR A 593 3.57 -16.84 14.26
N ARG A 594 3.67 -16.94 12.94
CA ARG A 594 4.06 -15.80 12.09
C ARG A 594 3.15 -14.60 12.25
N GLU A 595 1.85 -14.85 12.30
CA GLU A 595 0.85 -13.81 12.47
C GLU A 595 1.08 -13.06 13.79
N PHE A 596 1.37 -13.80 14.88
CA PHE A 596 1.65 -13.21 16.18
C PHE A 596 2.90 -12.33 16.16
N VAL A 597 4.00 -12.84 15.61
CA VAL A 597 5.28 -12.12 15.52
C VAL A 597 5.14 -10.88 14.62
N GLN A 598 4.47 -11.01 13.48
CA GLN A 598 4.29 -9.90 12.55
C GLN A 598 3.40 -8.80 13.12
N ARG A 599 2.25 -9.14 13.74
CA ARG A 599 1.35 -8.18 14.41
C ARG A 599 2.07 -7.46 15.53
N ARG A 600 2.67 -8.22 16.46
CA ARG A 600 3.43 -7.64 17.57
C ARG A 600 4.53 -6.72 17.07
N GLY A 601 5.36 -7.17 16.14
CA GLY A 601 6.43 -6.37 15.59
C GLY A 601 5.98 -5.07 14.88
N ARG A 602 4.73 -4.98 14.40
CA ARG A 602 4.15 -3.74 13.87
C ARG A 602 3.66 -2.82 14.97
N ILE A 603 2.97 -3.38 15.96
CA ILE A 603 2.47 -2.63 17.11
C ILE A 603 3.63 -2.01 17.89
N LEU A 604 4.79 -2.66 17.97
CA LEU A 604 5.93 -2.23 18.77
C LEU A 604 6.93 -1.32 18.03
N ARG A 605 6.65 -0.91 16.80
CA ARG A 605 7.53 0.06 16.09
C ARG A 605 7.64 1.37 16.83
N LYS A 606 8.85 1.92 16.84
CA LYS A 606 9.09 3.27 17.35
C LYS A 606 8.41 4.32 16.49
N TYR A 607 7.80 5.28 17.13
CA TYR A 607 7.19 6.45 16.53
C TYR A 607 7.37 7.65 17.47
N ASN A 608 7.42 8.85 16.93
CA ASN A 608 7.62 10.05 17.74
C ASN A 608 6.49 10.20 18.78
N GLY A 609 6.85 10.37 20.05
CA GLY A 609 5.89 10.45 21.15
C GLY A 609 5.26 9.12 21.59
N LYS A 610 5.79 7.98 21.12
CA LYS A 610 5.34 6.64 21.54
C LYS A 610 6.38 6.00 22.45
N GLU A 611 6.08 5.93 23.75
CA GLU A 611 6.96 5.33 24.76
C GLU A 611 6.69 3.85 24.99
N SER A 612 5.43 3.44 24.88
CA SER A 612 4.98 2.04 25.04
C SER A 612 3.79 1.74 24.14
N ALA A 613 3.37 0.48 24.12
CA ALA A 613 2.17 0.02 23.42
C ALA A 613 1.29 -0.84 24.34
N ASN A 614 0.00 -0.96 24.02
CA ASN A 614 -0.95 -1.83 24.72
C ASN A 614 -1.55 -2.84 23.77
N ILE A 615 -1.56 -4.10 24.14
CA ILE A 615 -2.18 -5.20 23.38
C ILE A 615 -3.31 -5.78 24.23
N TYR A 616 -4.53 -5.63 23.77
CA TYR A 616 -5.71 -6.27 24.32
C TYR A 616 -6.02 -7.51 23.49
N ASP A 617 -6.21 -8.66 24.11
CA ASP A 617 -6.46 -9.92 23.40
C ASP A 617 -7.66 -10.65 23.98
N VAL A 618 -8.62 -11.01 23.11
CA VAL A 618 -9.80 -11.73 23.55
C VAL A 618 -9.55 -13.24 23.43
N VAL A 619 -9.32 -13.87 24.57
CA VAL A 619 -9.02 -15.28 24.74
C VAL A 619 -10.31 -16.05 24.98
N VAL A 620 -10.64 -17.01 24.11
CA VAL A 620 -11.86 -17.83 24.20
C VAL A 620 -11.54 -19.14 24.92
N LEU A 621 -12.05 -19.28 26.11
CA LEU A 621 -11.87 -20.49 26.92
C LEU A 621 -13.03 -21.46 26.69
N PRO A 622 -12.78 -22.71 26.21
CA PRO A 622 -13.79 -23.74 26.06
C PRO A 622 -14.06 -24.49 27.38
N SER A 623 -14.96 -25.48 27.36
CA SER A 623 -15.08 -26.46 28.43
C SER A 623 -13.77 -27.23 28.63
N THR A 624 -13.52 -27.72 29.85
CA THR A 624 -12.23 -28.32 30.25
C THR A 624 -11.88 -29.62 29.51
N ASP A 625 -12.83 -30.23 28.82
CA ASP A 625 -12.63 -31.41 27.97
C ASP A 625 -12.11 -31.10 26.58
N LEU A 626 -11.98 -29.79 26.21
CA LEU A 626 -11.48 -29.34 24.91
C LEU A 626 -10.05 -28.79 25.00
N GLN A 627 -9.10 -29.62 25.40
CA GLN A 627 -7.69 -29.23 25.52
C GLN A 627 -7.12 -28.65 24.20
N SER A 628 -7.46 -29.25 23.07
CA SER A 628 -6.95 -28.79 21.76
C SER A 628 -7.39 -27.37 21.37
N TRP A 629 -8.58 -26.92 21.80
CA TRP A 629 -8.99 -25.52 21.66
C TRP A 629 -8.24 -24.63 22.66
N ALA A 630 -8.23 -25.03 23.94
CA ALA A 630 -7.55 -24.30 25.00
C ALA A 630 -6.06 -24.07 24.65
N LYS A 631 -5.38 -25.11 24.14
CA LYS A 631 -3.99 -25.06 23.70
C LYS A 631 -3.76 -23.96 22.64
N ILE A 632 -4.67 -23.82 21.66
CA ILE A 632 -4.57 -22.76 20.61
C ILE A 632 -4.63 -21.37 21.25
N GLU A 633 -5.60 -21.13 22.12
CA GLU A 633 -5.81 -19.81 22.73
C GLU A 633 -4.73 -19.47 23.77
N LEU A 634 -4.36 -20.44 24.63
CA LEU A 634 -3.33 -20.23 25.66
C LEU A 634 -1.92 -20.12 25.07
N ARG A 635 -1.63 -20.76 23.92
CA ARG A 635 -0.40 -20.55 23.16
C ARG A 635 -0.26 -19.12 22.69
N ARG A 636 -1.33 -18.53 22.16
CA ARG A 636 -1.34 -17.11 21.77
C ARG A 636 -1.15 -16.21 22.99
N PHE A 637 -1.84 -16.49 24.08
CA PHE A 637 -1.67 -15.78 25.33
C PHE A 637 -0.19 -15.81 25.78
N HIS A 638 0.41 -16.99 25.91
CA HIS A 638 1.81 -17.14 26.31
C HIS A 638 2.75 -16.32 25.41
N GLU A 639 2.60 -16.44 24.09
CA GLU A 639 3.49 -15.77 23.14
C GLU A 639 3.41 -14.22 23.23
N TYR A 640 2.22 -13.65 23.44
CA TYR A 640 2.12 -12.22 23.65
C TYR A 640 2.51 -11.76 25.04
N ALA A 641 2.23 -12.56 26.06
CA ALA A 641 2.42 -12.17 27.46
C ALA A 641 3.87 -12.28 27.95
N ARG A 642 4.63 -13.31 27.51
CA ARG A 642 5.98 -13.62 28.01
C ARG A 642 7.01 -12.48 27.90
N LEU A 643 6.81 -11.55 26.98
CA LEU A 643 7.67 -10.38 26.76
C LEU A 643 7.04 -9.06 27.19
N ALA A 644 5.83 -9.09 27.76
CA ALA A 644 5.14 -7.91 28.21
C ALA A 644 5.73 -7.38 29.54
N LEU A 645 5.64 -6.06 29.77
CA LEU A 645 6.10 -5.43 31.01
C LEU A 645 5.40 -5.99 32.24
N ASN A 646 4.13 -6.40 32.10
CA ASN A 646 3.30 -6.95 33.18
C ASN A 646 3.28 -8.49 33.20
N TRP A 647 4.30 -9.15 32.62
CA TRP A 647 4.39 -10.63 32.59
C TRP A 647 4.26 -11.28 33.96
N LYS A 648 4.91 -10.72 34.99
CA LYS A 648 4.89 -11.28 36.35
C LYS A 648 3.47 -11.46 36.92
N ASP A 649 2.57 -10.56 36.55
CA ASP A 649 1.17 -10.61 37.00
C ASP A 649 0.38 -11.64 36.17
N LEU A 650 0.77 -11.83 34.91
CA LEU A 650 0.12 -12.72 33.95
C LEU A 650 0.58 -14.18 34.01
N GLU A 651 1.78 -14.44 34.52
CA GLU A 651 2.35 -15.77 34.61
C GLU A 651 1.52 -16.69 35.52
N ALA A 652 1.07 -16.17 36.66
CA ALA A 652 0.21 -16.90 37.59
C ALA A 652 -1.16 -17.19 36.97
N ASP A 653 -1.74 -16.22 36.27
CA ASP A 653 -3.03 -16.31 35.57
C ASP A 653 -2.97 -17.37 34.44
N LEU A 654 -1.93 -17.31 33.59
CA LEU A 654 -1.70 -18.33 32.57
C LEU A 654 -1.55 -19.73 33.18
N THR A 655 -0.78 -19.85 34.28
CA THR A 655 -0.55 -21.14 34.93
C THR A 655 -1.85 -21.74 35.49
N GLU A 656 -2.72 -20.92 36.07
CA GLU A 656 -4.03 -21.32 36.55
C GLU A 656 -4.88 -21.92 35.41
N HIS A 657 -4.93 -21.19 34.28
CA HIS A 657 -5.65 -21.66 33.09
C HIS A 657 -5.05 -22.96 32.51
N LEU A 658 -3.73 -23.07 32.36
CA LEU A 658 -3.06 -24.26 31.89
C LEU A 658 -3.41 -25.48 32.79
N CYS A 659 -3.31 -25.32 34.11
CA CYS A 659 -3.66 -26.39 35.06
C CYS A 659 -5.11 -26.82 34.92
N ALA A 660 -6.05 -25.88 34.68
CA ALA A 660 -7.47 -26.23 34.52
C ALA A 660 -7.74 -27.16 33.33
N TYR A 661 -6.91 -27.10 32.29
CA TYR A 661 -6.97 -27.96 31.10
C TYR A 661 -5.98 -29.14 31.15
N GLY A 662 -5.22 -29.30 32.23
CA GLY A 662 -4.18 -30.34 32.30
C GLY A 662 -3.01 -30.09 31.34
N LEU A 663 -2.75 -28.84 31.00
CA LEU A 663 -1.64 -28.40 30.15
C LEU A 663 -0.50 -27.81 31.00
N THR A 664 0.70 -27.79 30.41
CA THR A 664 1.90 -27.19 30.99
C THR A 664 2.37 -26.04 30.11
N VAL A 665 3.34 -25.26 30.58
CA VAL A 665 3.97 -24.16 29.77
C VAL A 665 4.64 -24.78 28.54
N GLU A 666 5.25 -25.96 28.64
CA GLU A 666 5.90 -26.67 27.53
C GLU A 666 4.91 -26.98 26.40
N ASP A 667 3.64 -27.30 26.74
CA ASP A 667 2.60 -27.55 25.75
C ASP A 667 2.21 -26.31 24.92
N VAL A 668 2.46 -25.12 25.42
CA VAL A 668 2.12 -23.85 24.77
C VAL A 668 3.34 -23.08 24.32
N ASP A 669 4.56 -23.53 24.63
CA ASP A 669 5.77 -22.92 24.13
C ASP A 669 5.90 -23.19 22.62
N VAL A 670 5.98 -22.14 21.85
CA VAL A 670 5.84 -22.16 20.39
C VAL A 670 7.07 -22.73 19.69
N TYR A 671 8.17 -22.93 20.42
CA TYR A 671 9.41 -23.43 19.81
C TYR A 671 9.38 -24.94 19.49
N ASP A 672 8.35 -25.66 19.94
CA ASP A 672 8.14 -27.07 19.58
C ASP A 672 7.25 -27.19 18.34
N TYR A 673 7.90 -27.22 17.17
CA TYR A 673 7.25 -27.20 15.85
C TYR A 673 6.62 -28.52 15.40
N ASP A 674 6.77 -29.59 16.15
CA ASP A 674 6.27 -30.94 15.79
C ASP A 674 4.80 -31.16 16.15
N ASP A 675 4.13 -30.18 16.76
CA ASP A 675 2.83 -30.34 17.42
C ASP A 675 1.58 -30.27 16.50
N MET A 676 1.73 -30.35 15.18
CA MET A 676 0.58 -30.75 14.34
C MET A 676 0.16 -32.19 14.61
N GLU A 677 1.05 -33.00 15.20
CA GLU A 677 0.76 -34.40 15.61
C GLU A 677 -0.01 -34.48 16.92
N GLY A 678 0.30 -33.64 17.92
CA GLY A 678 -0.34 -33.69 19.25
C GLY A 678 -1.81 -33.22 19.31
N THR A 679 -2.30 -32.51 18.33
CA THR A 679 -3.72 -32.08 18.24
C THR A 679 -4.62 -33.14 17.60
N LEU A 680 -4.08 -34.29 17.22
CA LEU A 680 -4.81 -35.38 16.56
C LEU A 680 -5.21 -36.51 17.51
N ASP A 681 -4.74 -36.53 18.76
CA ASP A 681 -4.98 -37.60 19.73
C ASP A 681 -6.30 -37.49 20.53
N GLU A 682 -7.19 -36.50 20.21
CA GLU A 682 -8.55 -36.37 20.78
C GLU A 682 -9.63 -36.89 19.78
#